data_a47f55919a937cfe62ec2fd35d8d9093
#
_entry.id   a47f55919a937cfe62ec2fd35d8d9093
#
_cell.length_a   1.000
_cell.length_b   1.000
_cell.length_c   1.000
_cell.angle_alpha   90.00
_cell.angle_beta   90.00
_cell.angle_gamma   90.00
#
_symmetry.space_group_name_H-M   'P 1'
#
loop_
_entity.id
_entity.type
_entity.pdbx_description
1 polymer ?
#
loop_
_entity_poly.entity_id
_entity_poly.type
_entity_poly.pdbx_seq_one_letter_code
_entity_poly.pdbx_strand_id
1 'polypeptide(L)'
;MATVDPEIVPFPEAPTSASPSSSADQIPLEQPQKVKGRHKLLQGLQRFSSSPSLTRRNRSRSASTTYRQNGASLSCVSLSQSVYAPCSSNGSATQLYGGLNIRPTTPGPTGSHAADDQEGNARIRFVADTINGPQPKKIALPTEMRPGSRSAVLEDTALVAKPKKFDFWGKMPNELGMLIFSYLTPKEIIRCSTVCKWWHKMCYDGQLWTVIDTTDYYSDISSDALMKLIMSGGPFIKDLNLRGCVQLRERWENEIDEITAVCRNVVNFSLEGSCMDKSAVHSFLGRNQRLQYVNLAGLDSVTNATMKIIAKSCHQLRTLNVSWCTNVTASGLKRVVKACPILADLLASEILGFDEVELSSELFKRNTLERLDISRTDITDESLKVLMHGIDPEIDILEERAIVPPRRLKHLDLHQCSGLTDNGVKSLAHNVPHLVGLQLSGCSELTDDSIVAVIQTVPHLTHLELEELERLSNRTLLELAKSPCAPFIEHINVSSCESLSDPGMLQVMKSCPSLRFVEMDNTRISDLTLSEASYRVRKRGYDENLPQVGLRIVAFDCPNVTWVGVRDILAGNAYIPRQYKVPVPEAVSVINQALNSSKTSVSASPSEPPKPMISSSITPPPPPTVYPNHIIQLKCFYGWQATVEEHTKRVLRGDLAAANRLEKKWFDYMVATEEAGLGGAGARRRRRRAREAERIYNEDDEEEPYFGFLGGRRRARSGGSCVVM
;
A
#
# COMPACT_ATOMS: atom_id res chain seq x y z
N MET A 1 -81.36 15.85 -4.36
CA MET A 1 -81.61 17.12 -5.04
C MET A 1 -80.32 17.72 -5.48
N ALA A 2 -80.27 17.78 -6.77
CA ALA A 2 -79.53 18.67 -7.67
C ALA A 2 -77.99 18.51 -7.72
N THR A 3 -77.65 17.80 -8.71
CA THR A 3 -76.46 17.83 -9.57
C THR A 3 -76.19 19.20 -10.14
N VAL A 4 -74.95 19.64 -10.18
CA VAL A 4 -74.41 20.56 -11.20
C VAL A 4 -72.96 20.16 -11.47
N ASP A 5 -72.72 19.68 -12.71
CA ASP A 5 -71.43 19.58 -13.35
C ASP A 5 -70.96 20.96 -13.84
N PRO A 6 -69.66 21.25 -13.91
CA PRO A 6 -69.16 22.26 -14.82
C PRO A 6 -68.25 21.71 -15.90
N GLU A 7 -68.53 22.09 -17.04
CA GLU A 7 -68.01 22.17 -18.38
C GLU A 7 -66.49 22.03 -18.58
N ILE A 8 -66.19 21.22 -19.58
CA ILE A 8 -64.93 21.07 -20.31
C ILE A 8 -64.73 22.22 -21.30
N VAL A 9 -63.63 22.93 -21.26
CA VAL A 9 -63.18 23.86 -22.30
C VAL A 9 -61.96 23.34 -23.00
N PRO A 10 -61.90 23.27 -24.34
CA PRO A 10 -60.84 22.62 -25.09
C PRO A 10 -59.62 23.48 -25.37
N PHE A 11 -58.49 22.86 -25.49
CA PHE A 11 -57.20 23.38 -25.93
C PHE A 11 -57.23 23.74 -27.44
N PRO A 12 -56.50 24.80 -27.86
CA PRO A 12 -56.28 25.04 -29.29
C PRO A 12 -55.04 24.32 -29.80
N GLU A 13 -55.19 23.74 -31.00
CA GLU A 13 -54.20 22.99 -31.78
C GLU A 13 -53.07 23.89 -32.30
N ALA A 14 -51.91 23.24 -32.52
CA ALA A 14 -50.74 23.79 -33.18
C ALA A 14 -50.88 23.77 -34.71
N PRO A 15 -50.29 24.69 -35.48
CA PRO A 15 -50.25 24.61 -36.92
C PRO A 15 -49.04 23.82 -37.44
N THR A 16 -49.34 22.96 -38.38
CA THR A 16 -48.44 22.12 -39.18
C THR A 16 -47.75 22.91 -40.29
N SER A 17 -46.50 22.50 -40.54
CA SER A 17 -45.79 22.33 -41.81
C SER A 17 -45.69 23.43 -42.86
N ALA A 18 -44.47 23.65 -43.31
CA ALA A 18 -44.15 23.69 -44.75
C ALA A 18 -42.62 23.57 -44.98
N SER A 19 -42.23 22.60 -45.75
CA SER A 19 -40.95 22.56 -46.46
C SER A 19 -41.01 23.47 -47.71
N PRO A 20 -39.87 23.99 -48.16
CA PRO A 20 -39.62 24.04 -49.55
C PRO A 20 -38.25 23.51 -50.01
N SER A 21 -38.35 22.94 -51.20
CA SER A 21 -37.38 22.36 -52.08
C SER A 21 -36.24 23.26 -52.57
N SER A 22 -35.11 22.56 -52.73
CA SER A 22 -34.05 22.70 -53.76
C SER A 22 -33.95 23.97 -54.65
N SER A 23 -32.72 24.53 -54.62
CA SER A 23 -32.06 24.91 -55.89
C SER A 23 -30.54 24.96 -55.65
N ALA A 24 -29.83 24.34 -56.57
CA ALA A 24 -28.40 24.30 -56.72
C ALA A 24 -27.93 25.63 -57.34
N ASP A 25 -26.78 26.13 -56.76
CA ASP A 25 -25.90 27.00 -57.53
C ASP A 25 -24.43 26.67 -57.20
N GLN A 26 -23.74 26.33 -58.28
CA GLN A 26 -22.34 26.03 -58.40
C GLN A 26 -21.52 27.34 -58.29
N ILE A 27 -20.47 27.38 -57.51
CA ILE A 27 -19.39 28.35 -57.61
C ILE A 27 -18.05 27.61 -57.53
N PRO A 28 -17.00 28.06 -58.26
CA PRO A 28 -15.92 27.19 -58.77
C PRO A 28 -14.73 27.04 -57.82
N LEU A 29 -14.04 25.93 -58.05
CA LEU A 29 -12.73 25.59 -57.45
C LEU A 29 -11.67 26.65 -57.74
N GLU A 30 -11.16 27.31 -56.70
CA GLU A 30 -9.89 28.01 -56.73
C GLU A 30 -8.77 27.20 -56.08
N GLN A 31 -7.63 27.10 -56.74
CA GLN A 31 -6.42 26.38 -56.33
C GLN A 31 -5.72 27.06 -55.16
N PRO A 32 -5.09 26.31 -54.25
CA PRO A 32 -4.45 26.91 -53.08
C PRO A 32 -3.10 27.54 -53.45
N GLN A 33 -2.97 28.81 -53.16
CA GLN A 33 -1.67 29.55 -53.17
C GLN A 33 -0.80 29.11 -51.97
N LYS A 34 0.46 28.89 -52.26
CA LYS A 34 1.52 28.57 -51.31
C LYS A 34 1.76 29.74 -50.31
N VAL A 35 1.36 29.56 -49.06
CA VAL A 35 1.75 30.44 -47.95
C VAL A 35 3.01 29.90 -47.31
N LYS A 36 4.06 30.72 -47.37
CA LYS A 36 5.39 30.46 -46.83
C LYS A 36 5.40 30.58 -45.30
N GLY A 37 5.83 29.55 -44.61
CA GLY A 37 6.84 29.72 -43.58
C GLY A 37 6.41 29.90 -42.12
N ARG A 38 5.14 30.00 -41.69
CA ARG A 38 4.78 30.19 -40.28
C ARG A 38 4.00 29.06 -39.61
N HIS A 39 3.45 28.13 -40.36
CA HIS A 39 2.62 27.01 -39.80
C HIS A 39 3.44 25.77 -39.39
N LYS A 40 4.72 25.65 -39.74
CA LYS A 40 5.55 24.50 -39.33
C LYS A 40 6.03 24.56 -37.86
N LEU A 41 5.99 25.73 -37.23
CA LEU A 41 6.44 25.90 -35.83
C LEU A 41 5.37 25.49 -34.82
N LEU A 42 4.11 25.65 -35.16
CA LEU A 42 3.00 25.24 -34.28
C LEU A 42 2.70 23.71 -34.32
N GLN A 43 3.00 23.05 -35.46
CA GLN A 43 2.90 21.59 -35.52
C GLN A 43 4.05 20.85 -34.81
N GLY A 44 5.18 21.51 -34.55
CA GLY A 44 6.30 20.98 -33.78
C GLY A 44 6.03 20.97 -32.27
N LEU A 45 5.28 21.95 -31.77
CA LEU A 45 4.94 22.05 -30.34
C LEU A 45 3.78 21.14 -29.93
N GLN A 46 2.88 20.81 -30.85
CA GLN A 46 1.81 19.83 -30.61
C GLN A 46 2.30 18.38 -30.57
N ARG A 47 3.54 18.07 -30.98
CA ARG A 47 4.10 16.72 -30.90
C ARG A 47 4.76 16.38 -29.55
N PHE A 48 4.93 17.35 -28.66
CA PHE A 48 5.47 17.11 -27.32
C PHE A 48 4.42 17.14 -26.21
N SER A 49 3.17 17.49 -26.52
CA SER A 49 2.06 17.51 -25.55
C SER A 49 0.99 16.45 -25.78
N SER A 50 1.17 15.55 -26.75
CA SER A 50 0.27 14.41 -26.93
C SER A 50 0.96 13.16 -26.38
N SER A 51 0.78 12.89 -25.12
CA SER A 51 0.79 11.52 -24.62
C SER A 51 -0.22 10.74 -25.48
N PRO A 52 0.13 9.57 -26.02
CA PRO A 52 -0.85 8.77 -26.72
C PRO A 52 -1.97 8.46 -25.73
N SER A 53 -3.17 8.91 -26.04
CA SER A 53 -4.39 8.44 -25.40
C SER A 53 -4.43 6.93 -25.60
N LEU A 54 -4.01 6.19 -24.60
CA LEU A 54 -4.20 4.75 -24.52
C LEU A 54 -5.72 4.54 -24.36
N THR A 55 -6.34 4.12 -25.45
CA THR A 55 -7.67 3.50 -25.44
C THR A 55 -7.80 2.61 -24.21
N ARG A 56 -8.90 2.80 -23.47
CA ARG A 56 -9.38 1.96 -22.38
C ARG A 56 -9.11 0.49 -22.69
N ARG A 57 -8.01 -0.02 -22.24
CA ARG A 57 -7.78 -1.44 -21.97
C ARG A 57 -7.61 -1.54 -20.48
N ASN A 58 -8.43 -2.35 -19.85
CA ASN A 58 -8.41 -2.69 -18.45
C ASN A 58 -6.98 -2.70 -17.92
N ARG A 59 -6.61 -1.66 -17.18
CA ARG A 59 -5.38 -1.67 -16.40
C ARG A 59 -5.66 -2.46 -15.14
N SER A 60 -5.13 -3.68 -15.11
CA SER A 60 -4.83 -4.34 -13.85
C SER A 60 -4.03 -3.37 -12.99
N ARG A 61 -4.57 -3.04 -11.82
CA ARG A 61 -3.94 -2.20 -10.80
C ARG A 61 -2.55 -2.73 -10.49
N SER A 62 -1.54 -1.92 -10.63
CA SER A 62 -0.20 -2.23 -10.12
C SER A 62 -0.30 -2.32 -8.59
N ALA A 63 0.05 -3.49 -8.06
CA ALA A 63 0.16 -3.73 -6.65
C ALA A 63 1.11 -2.70 -6.03
N SER A 64 0.58 -1.80 -5.19
CA SER A 64 1.39 -1.01 -4.31
C SER A 64 1.97 -1.96 -3.26
N THR A 65 3.27 -2.17 -3.29
CA THR A 65 4.00 -2.87 -2.22
C THR A 65 3.78 -2.11 -0.92
N THR A 66 2.90 -2.64 -0.08
CA THR A 66 2.71 -2.14 1.28
C THR A 66 3.98 -2.39 2.09
N TYR A 67 4.69 -1.32 2.42
CA TYR A 67 5.75 -1.35 3.42
C TYR A 67 5.11 -1.63 4.79
N ARG A 68 5.51 -2.76 5.38
CA ARG A 68 5.11 -3.15 6.73
C ARG A 68 5.72 -2.15 7.73
N GLN A 69 4.90 -1.26 8.30
CA GLN A 69 5.22 -0.60 9.57
C GLN A 69 4.27 -1.15 10.64
N ASN A 70 4.86 -1.68 11.70
CA ASN A 70 4.17 -2.11 12.92
C ASN A 70 3.49 -0.89 13.56
N GLY A 71 2.20 -0.82 13.40
CA GLY A 71 1.35 0.19 14.00
C GLY A 71 -0.04 0.00 13.41
N ALA A 72 -0.92 -0.67 14.14
CA ALA A 72 -2.27 -0.95 13.70
C ALA A 72 -3.10 0.33 13.60
N SER A 73 -3.01 1.04 12.49
CA SER A 73 -4.10 1.87 12.01
C SER A 73 -4.71 1.14 10.82
N LEU A 74 -5.83 0.51 11.05
CA LEU A 74 -6.65 -0.09 10.01
C LEU A 74 -7.28 1.06 9.22
N SER A 75 -6.63 1.42 8.11
CA SER A 75 -7.21 2.29 7.08
C SER A 75 -8.35 1.53 6.40
N CYS A 76 -9.46 2.21 6.07
CA CYS A 76 -10.54 1.66 5.26
C CYS A 76 -10.04 1.11 3.91
N VAL A 77 -8.94 1.64 3.40
CA VAL A 77 -8.25 1.25 2.15
C VAL A 77 -7.72 -0.18 2.18
N SER A 78 -7.47 -0.77 3.36
CA SER A 78 -7.00 -2.16 3.47
C SER A 78 -8.04 -3.21 3.10
N LEU A 79 -9.28 -2.82 2.88
CA LEU A 79 -10.38 -3.77 2.64
C LEU A 79 -10.61 -4.10 1.16
N SER A 80 -10.15 -3.26 0.23
CA SER A 80 -10.46 -3.40 -1.20
C SER A 80 -9.35 -3.98 -2.08
N GLN A 81 -8.18 -4.34 -1.55
CA GLN A 81 -7.05 -4.80 -2.35
C GLN A 81 -6.64 -6.27 -2.11
N SER A 82 -7.56 -7.21 -2.22
CA SER A 82 -7.19 -8.58 -2.51
C SER A 82 -7.39 -8.86 -4.01
N VAL A 83 -6.28 -8.99 -4.73
CA VAL A 83 -6.28 -9.40 -6.13
C VAL A 83 -6.57 -10.90 -6.18
N TYR A 84 -7.82 -11.25 -6.47
CA TYR A 84 -8.19 -12.64 -6.74
C TYR A 84 -7.96 -12.98 -8.20
N ALA A 85 -7.14 -13.98 -8.44
CA ALA A 85 -7.22 -14.75 -9.68
C ALA A 85 -8.36 -15.77 -9.52
N PRO A 86 -9.37 -15.80 -10.39
CA PRO A 86 -10.43 -16.80 -10.27
C PRO A 86 -9.86 -18.19 -10.51
N CYS A 87 -10.16 -19.13 -9.62
CA CYS A 87 -9.93 -20.55 -9.85
C CYS A 87 -10.83 -20.99 -11.01
N SER A 88 -10.25 -21.16 -12.21
CA SER A 88 -10.97 -21.71 -13.35
C SER A 88 -11.31 -23.18 -13.08
N SER A 89 -12.59 -23.45 -12.81
CA SER A 89 -13.17 -24.78 -12.88
C SER A 89 -13.21 -25.23 -14.34
N ASN A 90 -12.57 -26.36 -14.64
CA ASN A 90 -12.71 -27.05 -15.92
C ASN A 90 -14.17 -27.48 -16.13
N GLY A 91 -14.85 -26.82 -17.05
CA GLY A 91 -16.17 -27.17 -17.55
C GLY A 91 -16.28 -26.87 -19.02
N SER A 92 -16.41 -27.93 -19.80
CA SER A 92 -16.47 -28.07 -21.25
C SER A 92 -17.20 -26.99 -22.06
N ALA A 93 -16.55 -26.64 -23.18
CA ALA A 93 -17.05 -26.49 -24.55
C ALA A 93 -18.10 -25.41 -24.86
N THR A 94 -17.76 -24.48 -25.70
CA THR A 94 -18.19 -24.46 -27.12
C THR A 94 -17.41 -23.41 -27.90
N GLN A 95 -17.00 -23.82 -29.10
CA GLN A 95 -16.28 -23.09 -30.15
C GLN A 95 -17.04 -21.87 -30.64
N LEU A 96 -16.33 -20.85 -31.12
CA LEU A 96 -16.43 -20.34 -32.51
C LEU A 96 -15.40 -19.21 -32.79
N TYR A 97 -14.58 -19.47 -33.83
CA TYR A 97 -13.89 -18.58 -34.81
C TYR A 97 -12.90 -17.52 -34.27
N GLY A 98 -11.71 -17.38 -34.79
CA GLY A 98 -10.98 -17.71 -36.01
C GLY A 98 -9.57 -17.17 -35.95
N GLY A 99 -8.66 -17.91 -36.42
CA GLY A 99 -7.55 -17.87 -37.27
C GLY A 99 -6.46 -16.78 -37.09
N LEU A 100 -5.23 -17.21 -36.89
CA LEU A 100 -4.14 -17.10 -37.86
C LEU A 100 -2.85 -17.74 -37.26
N ASN A 101 -2.29 -18.62 -38.10
CA ASN A 101 -1.05 -19.37 -37.96
C ASN A 101 0.21 -18.50 -37.76
N ILE A 102 1.20 -19.04 -37.04
CA ILE A 102 2.57 -19.22 -37.53
C ILE A 102 3.27 -20.29 -36.65
N ARG A 103 3.72 -21.37 -37.28
CA ARG A 103 4.70 -22.33 -36.78
C ARG A 103 6.13 -21.79 -37.00
N PRO A 104 7.18 -22.27 -36.29
CA PRO A 104 8.01 -23.33 -36.87
C PRO A 104 8.54 -24.42 -35.90
N THR A 105 8.45 -25.60 -36.39
CA THR A 105 9.46 -26.63 -36.64
C THR A 105 10.32 -27.18 -35.48
N THR A 106 10.06 -28.45 -35.23
CA THR A 106 10.89 -29.50 -34.61
C THR A 106 12.13 -29.84 -35.43
N PRO A 107 13.16 -30.62 -34.87
CA PRO A 107 13.08 -32.07 -34.97
C PRO A 107 13.58 -32.83 -33.72
N GLY A 108 13.02 -34.03 -33.47
CA GLY A 108 13.62 -35.08 -32.70
C GLY A 108 14.65 -35.90 -33.50
N PRO A 109 15.23 -36.98 -32.94
CA PRO A 109 14.55 -38.27 -32.94
C PRO A 109 14.91 -39.29 -31.80
N THR A 110 13.99 -40.23 -31.61
CA THR A 110 14.11 -41.70 -31.42
C THR A 110 15.08 -42.33 -30.41
N GLY A 111 14.53 -43.32 -29.68
CA GLY A 111 15.30 -44.39 -29.08
C GLY A 111 14.59 -45.13 -27.96
N SER A 112 14.09 -46.26 -28.27
CA SER A 112 13.33 -47.29 -27.58
C SER A 112 14.04 -48.00 -26.40
N HIS A 113 13.23 -48.63 -25.57
CA HIS A 113 13.29 -49.94 -24.88
C HIS A 113 13.27 -49.97 -23.36
N ALA A 114 12.17 -50.58 -22.90
CA ALA A 114 12.04 -51.75 -21.97
C ALA A 114 12.39 -51.58 -20.48
N ALA A 115 11.34 -51.78 -19.70
CA ALA A 115 11.15 -52.58 -18.48
C ALA A 115 12.33 -52.81 -17.52
N ASP A 116 12.16 -52.51 -16.23
CA ASP A 116 11.99 -53.49 -15.17
C ASP A 116 11.84 -52.84 -13.80
N ASP A 117 11.10 -53.52 -12.96
CA ASP A 117 10.76 -53.24 -11.56
C ASP A 117 11.98 -53.05 -10.67
N GLN A 118 11.87 -52.15 -9.66
CA GLN A 118 12.19 -52.47 -8.27
C GLN A 118 11.94 -51.27 -7.33
N GLU A 119 11.30 -51.62 -6.21
CA GLU A 119 11.12 -50.80 -5.02
C GLU A 119 12.42 -50.18 -4.51
N GLY A 120 12.38 -48.92 -4.09
CA GLY A 120 13.52 -48.31 -3.42
C GLY A 120 13.31 -46.88 -3.01
N ASN A 121 12.95 -46.65 -1.74
CA ASN A 121 13.22 -45.49 -0.91
C ASN A 121 13.55 -44.17 -1.62
N ALA A 122 12.59 -43.32 -1.86
CA ALA A 122 12.80 -41.95 -2.28
C ALA A 122 13.31 -41.09 -1.11
N ARG A 123 14.60 -40.93 -1.02
CA ARG A 123 15.25 -39.84 -0.26
C ARG A 123 14.96 -38.53 -1.00
N ILE A 124 14.22 -37.67 -0.36
CA ILE A 124 14.02 -36.30 -0.82
C ILE A 124 15.36 -35.57 -0.72
N ARG A 125 15.98 -35.30 -1.89
CA ARG A 125 17.12 -34.40 -2.00
C ARG A 125 16.60 -32.98 -2.16
N PHE A 126 16.76 -32.18 -1.12
CA PHE A 126 16.71 -30.73 -1.28
C PHE A 126 17.96 -30.27 -2.04
N VAL A 127 17.79 -29.69 -3.20
CA VAL A 127 18.82 -28.94 -3.91
C VAL A 127 19.09 -27.68 -3.15
N ALA A 128 20.21 -27.62 -2.44
CA ALA A 128 20.73 -26.39 -1.85
C ALA A 128 21.42 -25.61 -2.97
N ASP A 129 20.84 -24.50 -3.38
CA ASP A 129 21.52 -23.52 -4.21
C ASP A 129 22.68 -22.92 -3.42
N THR A 130 23.87 -23.24 -3.91
CA THR A 130 25.15 -22.78 -3.38
C THR A 130 25.33 -21.31 -3.72
N ILE A 131 25.10 -20.44 -2.75
CA ILE A 131 25.60 -19.06 -2.81
C ILE A 131 27.09 -19.13 -2.54
N ASN A 132 27.92 -18.90 -3.57
CA ASN A 132 29.36 -18.74 -3.47
C ASN A 132 29.67 -17.40 -2.76
N GLY A 133 29.80 -17.46 -1.43
CA GLY A 133 30.49 -16.45 -0.64
C GLY A 133 31.96 -16.83 -0.49
N PRO A 134 32.89 -15.87 -0.40
CA PRO A 134 34.33 -16.18 -0.28
C PRO A 134 34.60 -16.90 1.03
N GLN A 135 35.21 -18.07 0.93
CA GLN A 135 35.70 -18.86 2.05
C GLN A 135 36.70 -18.04 2.88
N PRO A 136 36.61 -18.04 4.23
CA PRO A 136 37.63 -17.40 5.06
C PRO A 136 38.95 -18.14 4.89
N LYS A 137 39.98 -17.42 4.45
CA LYS A 137 41.36 -17.91 4.33
C LYS A 137 41.83 -18.40 5.71
N LYS A 138 42.23 -19.67 5.78
CA LYS A 138 42.92 -20.23 6.95
C LYS A 138 44.18 -19.38 7.19
N ILE A 139 44.19 -18.63 8.27
CA ILE A 139 45.40 -17.92 8.76
C ILE A 139 46.35 -18.99 9.26
N ALA A 140 47.46 -19.16 8.55
CA ALA A 140 48.54 -20.01 9.03
C ALA A 140 49.19 -19.36 10.27
N LEU A 141 49.23 -20.10 11.36
CA LEU A 141 49.95 -19.70 12.58
C LEU A 141 51.46 -19.57 12.26
N PRO A 142 52.13 -18.54 12.82
CA PRO A 142 53.58 -18.36 12.68
C PRO A 142 54.34 -19.59 13.12
N THR A 143 55.39 -19.92 12.40
CA THR A 143 56.21 -21.14 12.53
C THR A 143 56.97 -21.25 13.87
N GLU A 144 56.94 -20.23 14.69
CA GLU A 144 57.69 -20.19 15.97
C GLU A 144 56.98 -20.82 17.17
N MET A 145 55.77 -21.33 17.05
CA MET A 145 55.04 -21.97 18.16
C MET A 145 54.82 -23.47 17.93
N ARG A 146 55.72 -24.15 17.24
CA ARG A 146 55.70 -25.63 17.26
C ARG A 146 56.53 -26.14 18.40
N PRO A 147 55.96 -26.87 19.39
CA PRO A 147 56.77 -27.55 20.41
C PRO A 147 57.56 -28.67 19.73
N GLY A 148 58.86 -28.57 19.91
CA GLY A 148 59.78 -29.62 19.40
C GLY A 148 59.50 -30.96 20.03
N SER A 149 59.57 -32.00 19.22
CA SER A 149 59.56 -33.39 19.60
C SER A 149 60.77 -33.65 20.50
N ARG A 150 60.53 -33.94 21.79
CA ARG A 150 61.48 -34.69 22.63
C ARG A 150 60.75 -35.90 23.15
N SER A 151 61.22 -37.06 22.70
CA SER A 151 60.96 -38.32 23.31
C SER A 151 61.61 -38.37 24.69
N ALA A 152 60.87 -38.72 25.72
CA ALA A 152 61.28 -39.70 26.75
C ALA A 152 60.34 -39.70 27.95
N VAL A 153 60.09 -40.90 28.40
CA VAL A 153 59.87 -41.35 29.79
C VAL A 153 58.43 -41.33 30.29
N LEU A 154 57.92 -42.53 30.40
CA LEU A 154 56.78 -42.96 31.16
C LEU A 154 56.86 -42.46 32.63
N GLU A 155 55.85 -41.72 33.05
CA GLU A 155 55.43 -41.71 34.46
C GLU A 155 53.90 -41.62 34.49
N ASP A 156 53.30 -42.50 35.26
CA ASP A 156 51.89 -42.58 35.59
C ASP A 156 51.34 -41.24 36.08
N THR A 157 50.53 -40.63 35.28
CA THR A 157 49.69 -39.53 35.75
C THR A 157 48.24 -39.83 35.48
N ALA A 158 47.48 -39.80 36.55
CA ALA A 158 46.07 -39.98 36.67
C ALA A 158 45.28 -39.49 35.47
N LEU A 159 44.38 -40.32 34.96
CA LEU A 159 43.37 -40.03 33.97
C LEU A 159 42.60 -38.77 34.42
N VAL A 160 42.97 -37.61 33.87
CA VAL A 160 42.14 -36.41 33.93
C VAL A 160 40.84 -36.73 33.17
N ALA A 161 39.82 -37.03 33.93
CA ALA A 161 38.47 -37.25 33.41
C ALA A 161 38.11 -36.07 32.49
N LYS A 162 37.89 -36.35 31.22
CA LYS A 162 37.38 -35.35 30.27
C LYS A 162 36.14 -34.66 30.91
N PRO A 163 36.09 -33.33 30.95
CA PRO A 163 34.97 -32.63 31.59
C PRO A 163 33.68 -33.18 30.96
N LYS A 164 32.79 -33.73 31.79
CA LYS A 164 31.49 -34.22 31.37
C LYS A 164 30.82 -33.07 30.63
N LYS A 165 30.56 -33.24 29.31
CA LYS A 165 29.81 -32.27 28.53
C LYS A 165 28.48 -32.06 29.25
N PHE A 166 28.25 -30.83 29.69
CA PHE A 166 26.99 -30.45 30.34
C PHE A 166 25.91 -30.60 29.29
N ASP A 167 24.99 -31.55 29.46
CA ASP A 167 23.82 -31.71 28.63
C ASP A 167 22.75 -30.71 29.07
N PHE A 168 22.81 -29.51 28.48
CA PHE A 168 21.90 -28.42 28.77
C PHE A 168 20.45 -28.80 28.45
N TRP A 169 20.22 -29.38 27.28
CA TRP A 169 18.87 -29.74 26.81
C TRP A 169 18.28 -30.94 27.55
N GLY A 170 19.10 -31.94 27.89
CA GLY A 170 18.63 -33.12 28.63
C GLY A 170 18.30 -32.87 30.09
N LYS A 171 18.79 -31.78 30.67
CA LYS A 171 18.54 -31.37 32.06
C LYS A 171 17.53 -30.24 32.21
N MET A 172 17.12 -29.63 31.08
CA MET A 172 16.15 -28.53 31.09
C MET A 172 14.75 -29.09 31.25
N PRO A 173 13.92 -28.51 32.15
CA PRO A 173 12.49 -28.78 32.20
C PRO A 173 11.81 -28.50 30.83
N ASN A 174 10.84 -29.36 30.48
CA ASN A 174 10.16 -29.21 29.18
C ASN A 174 9.48 -27.85 29.03
N GLU A 175 8.98 -27.27 30.12
CA GLU A 175 8.32 -25.97 30.16
C GLU A 175 9.26 -24.82 29.71
N LEU A 176 10.52 -24.87 30.15
CA LEU A 176 11.53 -23.90 29.70
C LEU A 176 11.93 -24.13 28.25
N GLY A 177 11.99 -25.39 27.82
CA GLY A 177 12.18 -25.73 26.42
C GLY A 177 11.07 -25.16 25.54
N MET A 178 9.80 -25.36 25.93
CA MET A 178 8.63 -24.80 25.25
C MET A 178 8.67 -23.28 25.19
N LEU A 179 9.02 -22.64 26.31
CA LEU A 179 9.16 -21.18 26.35
C LEU A 179 10.23 -20.68 25.36
N ILE A 180 11.36 -21.37 25.24
CA ILE A 180 12.40 -21.02 24.27
C ILE A 180 11.87 -21.16 22.84
N PHE A 181 11.20 -22.27 22.52
CA PHE A 181 10.63 -22.50 21.20
C PHE A 181 9.51 -21.52 20.85
N SER A 182 8.78 -21.00 21.83
CA SER A 182 7.72 -20.01 21.59
C SER A 182 8.22 -18.64 21.08
N TYR A 183 9.52 -18.35 21.23
CA TYR A 183 10.13 -17.14 20.65
C TYR A 183 10.58 -17.31 19.20
N LEU A 184 10.54 -18.54 18.66
CA LEU A 184 10.94 -18.82 17.28
C LEU A 184 9.77 -18.63 16.32
N THR A 185 10.08 -18.22 15.11
CA THR A 185 9.10 -18.16 14.03
C THR A 185 8.70 -19.58 13.58
N PRO A 186 7.50 -19.80 13.01
CA PRO A 186 7.06 -21.11 12.50
C PRO A 186 8.09 -21.81 11.60
N LYS A 187 8.77 -21.05 10.74
CA LYS A 187 9.82 -21.55 9.85
C LYS A 187 11.06 -22.04 10.60
N GLU A 188 11.42 -21.35 11.67
CA GLU A 188 12.54 -21.74 12.54
C GLU A 188 12.20 -22.97 13.39
N ILE A 189 10.97 -23.04 13.94
CA ILE A 189 10.49 -24.22 14.69
C ILE A 189 10.57 -25.48 13.79
N ILE A 190 10.09 -25.40 12.54
CA ILE A 190 10.15 -26.50 11.60
C ILE A 190 11.60 -26.92 11.32
N ARG A 191 12.52 -25.96 11.14
CA ARG A 191 13.95 -26.25 10.97
C ARG A 191 14.54 -26.92 12.23
N CYS A 192 14.19 -26.45 13.40
CA CYS A 192 14.63 -27.03 14.67
C CYS A 192 14.13 -28.47 14.87
N SER A 193 12.98 -28.84 14.29
CA SER A 193 12.41 -30.18 14.41
C SER A 193 13.30 -31.30 13.81
N THR A 194 14.24 -30.94 12.94
CA THR A 194 15.15 -31.88 12.30
C THR A 194 16.42 -32.19 13.10
N VAL A 195 16.68 -31.47 14.22
CA VAL A 195 17.92 -31.58 15.00
C VAL A 195 18.01 -32.89 15.77
N CYS A 196 16.99 -33.26 16.53
CA CYS A 196 16.94 -34.53 17.26
C CYS A 196 15.50 -34.91 17.61
N LYS A 197 15.30 -36.16 18.09
CA LYS A 197 13.96 -36.67 18.44
C LYS A 197 13.27 -35.84 19.56
N TRP A 198 14.03 -35.34 20.53
CA TRP A 198 13.48 -34.50 21.58
C TRP A 198 13.01 -33.15 21.04
N TRP A 199 13.84 -32.47 20.23
CA TRP A 199 13.45 -31.22 19.57
C TRP A 199 12.25 -31.44 18.63
N HIS A 200 12.25 -32.56 17.89
CA HIS A 200 11.09 -32.91 17.05
C HIS A 200 9.82 -32.99 17.88
N LYS A 201 9.85 -33.69 19.04
CA LYS A 201 8.68 -33.80 19.91
C LYS A 201 8.23 -32.43 20.43
N MET A 202 9.18 -31.58 20.85
CA MET A 202 8.88 -30.25 21.36
C MET A 202 8.33 -29.33 20.25
N CYS A 203 8.93 -29.35 19.07
CA CYS A 203 8.48 -28.51 17.94
C CYS A 203 7.08 -28.87 17.41
N TYR A 204 6.66 -30.12 17.60
CA TYR A 204 5.29 -30.55 17.26
C TYR A 204 4.37 -30.68 18.47
N ASP A 205 4.73 -30.03 19.59
CA ASP A 205 3.81 -29.91 20.72
C ASP A 205 2.71 -28.89 20.38
N GLY A 206 1.45 -29.27 20.58
CA GLY A 206 0.31 -28.45 20.20
C GLY A 206 0.27 -27.07 20.85
N GLN A 207 0.90 -26.90 22.00
CA GLN A 207 0.96 -25.61 22.70
C GLN A 207 1.72 -24.53 21.93
N LEU A 208 2.65 -24.91 21.04
CA LEU A 208 3.36 -23.98 20.17
C LEU A 208 2.49 -23.48 18.99
N TRP A 209 1.45 -24.24 18.64
CA TRP A 209 0.64 -24.02 17.45
C TRP A 209 -0.75 -23.47 17.78
N THR A 210 -0.82 -22.56 18.75
CA THR A 210 -2.09 -21.86 19.08
C THR A 210 -2.53 -20.91 17.97
N VAL A 211 -1.59 -20.43 17.18
CA VAL A 211 -1.79 -19.56 16.00
C VAL A 211 -1.06 -20.19 14.83
N ILE A 212 -1.78 -20.53 13.78
CA ILE A 212 -1.25 -20.97 12.49
C ILE A 212 -1.64 -19.94 11.45
N ASP A 213 -0.67 -19.11 11.07
CA ASP A 213 -0.83 -18.09 10.02
C ASP A 213 0.12 -18.42 8.85
N THR A 214 -0.47 -18.69 7.70
CA THR A 214 0.28 -19.07 6.49
C THR A 214 0.54 -17.91 5.55
N THR A 215 0.13 -16.69 5.87
CA THR A 215 0.13 -15.53 4.97
C THR A 215 1.50 -15.26 4.32
N ASP A 216 2.60 -15.42 5.07
CA ASP A 216 3.95 -15.14 4.58
C ASP A 216 4.59 -16.31 3.79
N TYR A 217 4.00 -17.52 3.83
CA TYR A 217 4.62 -18.73 3.27
C TYR A 217 3.63 -19.74 2.65
N TYR A 218 2.40 -19.29 2.35
CA TYR A 218 1.37 -20.15 1.79
C TYR A 218 1.79 -20.85 0.48
N SER A 219 2.64 -20.22 -0.33
CA SER A 219 3.15 -20.80 -1.59
C SER A 219 4.28 -21.79 -1.39
N ASP A 220 5.02 -21.69 -0.28
CA ASP A 220 6.26 -22.45 -0.04
C ASP A 220 6.03 -23.70 0.80
N ILE A 221 4.93 -23.75 1.58
CA ILE A 221 4.62 -24.87 2.46
C ILE A 221 3.92 -25.99 1.70
N SER A 222 4.39 -27.24 1.87
CA SER A 222 3.71 -28.39 1.30
C SER A 222 2.43 -28.75 2.06
N SER A 223 1.45 -29.34 1.37
CA SER A 223 0.20 -29.79 1.98
C SER A 223 0.44 -30.75 3.15
N ASP A 224 1.40 -31.69 3.03
CA ASP A 224 1.71 -32.64 4.09
C ASP A 224 2.30 -31.99 5.35
N ALA A 225 3.18 -31.00 5.18
CA ALA A 225 3.75 -30.26 6.29
C ALA A 225 2.68 -29.43 7.02
N LEU A 226 1.80 -28.77 6.28
CA LEU A 226 0.73 -27.97 6.84
C LEU A 226 -0.31 -28.82 7.56
N MET A 227 -0.72 -29.95 6.97
CA MET A 227 -1.61 -30.91 7.63
C MET A 227 -1.00 -31.44 8.93
N LYS A 228 0.28 -31.79 8.93
CA LYS A 228 0.98 -32.22 10.14
C LYS A 228 0.99 -31.16 11.23
N LEU A 229 1.13 -29.87 10.87
CA LEU A 229 1.04 -28.76 11.81
C LEU A 229 -0.37 -28.62 12.39
N ILE A 230 -1.40 -28.65 11.54
CA ILE A 230 -2.80 -28.57 11.96
C ILE A 230 -3.14 -29.73 12.90
N MET A 231 -2.78 -30.96 12.56
CA MET A 231 -3.03 -32.14 13.40
C MET A 231 -2.24 -32.09 14.71
N SER A 232 -1.01 -31.55 14.70
CA SER A 232 -0.20 -31.40 15.92
C SER A 232 -0.73 -30.30 16.84
N GLY A 233 -1.15 -29.17 16.27
CA GLY A 233 -1.78 -28.06 17.00
C GLY A 233 -3.13 -28.46 17.60
N GLY A 234 -3.93 -29.19 16.81
CA GLY A 234 -5.17 -29.81 17.24
C GLY A 234 -6.08 -28.92 18.08
N PRO A 235 -6.41 -29.37 19.31
CA PRO A 235 -7.32 -28.65 20.19
C PRO A 235 -6.75 -27.33 20.76
N PHE A 236 -5.45 -27.10 20.61
CA PHE A 236 -4.80 -25.86 21.05
C PHE A 236 -4.95 -24.73 20.06
N ILE A 237 -5.25 -25.02 18.76
CA ILE A 237 -5.42 -24.00 17.73
C ILE A 237 -6.62 -23.11 18.07
N LYS A 238 -6.34 -21.80 18.17
CA LYS A 238 -7.34 -20.74 18.30
C LYS A 238 -7.46 -19.93 17.02
N ASP A 239 -6.36 -19.68 16.37
CA ASP A 239 -6.28 -18.88 15.15
C ASP A 239 -5.75 -19.75 14.00
N LEU A 240 -6.59 -19.98 13.00
CA LEU A 240 -6.27 -20.78 11.83
C LEU A 240 -6.47 -19.94 10.57
N ASN A 241 -5.37 -19.39 10.04
CA ASN A 241 -5.35 -18.62 8.82
C ASN A 241 -4.68 -19.41 7.70
N LEU A 242 -5.49 -19.90 6.77
CA LEU A 242 -5.08 -20.70 5.60
C LEU A 242 -5.27 -19.92 4.29
N ARG A 243 -5.13 -18.61 4.34
CA ARG A 243 -5.25 -17.74 3.18
C ARG A 243 -4.34 -18.21 2.05
N GLY A 244 -4.91 -18.35 0.83
CA GLY A 244 -4.17 -18.70 -0.38
C GLY A 244 -3.65 -20.14 -0.44
N CYS A 245 -3.95 -21.02 0.54
CA CYS A 245 -3.48 -22.39 0.59
C CYS A 245 -4.27 -23.33 -0.34
N VAL A 246 -4.16 -23.12 -1.65
CA VAL A 246 -4.86 -23.96 -2.66
C VAL A 246 -4.39 -25.42 -2.67
N GLN A 247 -3.14 -25.70 -2.27
CA GLN A 247 -2.55 -27.02 -2.20
C GLN A 247 -3.19 -27.93 -1.13
N LEU A 248 -3.97 -27.37 -0.21
CA LEU A 248 -4.68 -28.15 0.82
C LEU A 248 -5.97 -28.80 0.33
N ARG A 249 -6.51 -28.40 -0.83
CA ARG A 249 -7.85 -28.79 -1.30
C ARG A 249 -8.12 -30.29 -1.17
N GLU A 250 -7.33 -31.12 -1.86
CA GLU A 250 -7.53 -32.57 -1.88
C GLU A 250 -7.33 -33.22 -0.50
N ARG A 251 -6.31 -32.76 0.23
CA ARG A 251 -6.02 -33.28 1.56
C ARG A 251 -7.11 -32.91 2.56
N TRP A 252 -7.57 -31.67 2.52
CA TRP A 252 -8.62 -31.19 3.40
C TRP A 252 -9.92 -31.94 3.18
N GLU A 253 -10.30 -32.21 1.93
CA GLU A 253 -11.48 -33.01 1.60
C GLU A 253 -11.38 -34.45 2.16
N ASN A 254 -10.25 -35.09 2.01
CA ASN A 254 -10.05 -36.49 2.43
C ASN A 254 -9.92 -36.64 3.96
N GLU A 255 -9.33 -35.68 4.66
CA GLU A 255 -9.02 -35.74 6.08
C GLU A 255 -9.94 -34.83 6.93
N ILE A 256 -11.05 -34.32 6.36
CA ILE A 256 -11.91 -33.32 7.02
C ILE A 256 -12.50 -33.83 8.34
N ASP A 257 -12.85 -35.10 8.44
CA ASP A 257 -13.41 -35.65 9.67
C ASP A 257 -12.37 -35.70 10.80
N GLU A 258 -11.11 -36.01 10.50
CA GLU A 258 -10.02 -35.98 11.46
C GLU A 258 -9.70 -34.55 11.89
N ILE A 259 -9.56 -33.63 10.91
CA ILE A 259 -9.32 -32.20 11.18
C ILE A 259 -10.38 -31.64 12.08
N THR A 260 -11.65 -31.85 11.76
CA THR A 260 -12.77 -31.34 12.55
C THR A 260 -12.94 -32.03 13.90
N ALA A 261 -12.49 -33.28 14.03
CA ALA A 261 -12.46 -33.98 15.32
C ALA A 261 -11.41 -33.36 16.25
N VAL A 262 -10.29 -32.92 15.70
CA VAL A 262 -9.15 -32.38 16.46
C VAL A 262 -9.28 -30.87 16.67
N CYS A 263 -9.60 -30.09 15.63
CA CYS A 263 -9.73 -28.62 15.68
C CYS A 263 -11.13 -28.18 16.10
N ARG A 264 -11.45 -28.18 17.41
CA ARG A 264 -12.79 -27.81 17.94
C ARG A 264 -12.83 -26.49 18.72
N ASN A 265 -11.68 -25.86 18.94
CA ASN A 265 -11.55 -24.67 19.77
C ASN A 265 -11.15 -23.43 18.96
N VAL A 266 -11.30 -23.49 17.64
CA VAL A 266 -10.92 -22.38 16.75
C VAL A 266 -11.87 -21.20 17.01
N VAL A 267 -11.26 -20.03 17.18
CA VAL A 267 -11.93 -18.74 17.42
C VAL A 267 -11.87 -17.89 16.15
N ASN A 268 -10.70 -17.87 15.50
CA ASN A 268 -10.48 -17.11 14.27
C ASN A 268 -10.15 -18.06 13.12
N PHE A 269 -10.91 -17.96 12.03
CA PHE A 269 -10.79 -18.86 10.89
C PHE A 269 -10.80 -18.09 9.58
N SER A 270 -9.78 -18.30 8.74
CA SER A 270 -9.67 -17.69 7.42
C SER A 270 -9.31 -18.73 6.38
N LEU A 271 -10.09 -18.79 5.31
CA LEU A 271 -9.87 -19.57 4.09
C LEU A 271 -9.78 -18.68 2.84
N GLU A 272 -9.58 -17.40 3.00
CA GLU A 272 -9.54 -16.42 1.91
C GLU A 272 -8.71 -16.93 0.72
N GLY A 273 -9.34 -17.06 -0.47
CA GLY A 273 -8.66 -17.48 -1.69
C GLY A 273 -8.11 -18.92 -1.73
N SER A 274 -8.59 -19.83 -0.87
CA SER A 274 -8.02 -21.18 -0.71
C SER A 274 -8.68 -22.29 -1.54
N CYS A 275 -9.68 -22.04 -2.36
CA CYS A 275 -10.35 -23.03 -3.22
C CYS A 275 -10.84 -24.33 -2.53
N MET A 276 -11.31 -24.22 -1.28
CA MET A 276 -11.83 -25.37 -0.52
C MET A 276 -13.19 -25.83 -1.01
N ASP A 277 -13.46 -27.17 -0.88
CA ASP A 277 -14.77 -27.72 -1.21
C ASP A 277 -15.86 -27.32 -0.21
N LYS A 278 -17.09 -27.28 -0.70
CA LYS A 278 -18.29 -26.91 0.08
C LYS A 278 -18.53 -27.81 1.28
N SER A 279 -18.36 -29.14 1.12
CA SER A 279 -18.59 -30.11 2.19
C SER A 279 -17.59 -29.95 3.33
N ALA A 280 -16.36 -29.67 2.98
CA ALA A 280 -15.25 -29.43 3.90
C ALA A 280 -15.48 -28.16 4.73
N VAL A 281 -15.85 -27.05 4.06
CA VAL A 281 -16.20 -25.79 4.73
C VAL A 281 -17.38 -25.97 5.67
N HIS A 282 -18.45 -26.67 5.23
CA HIS A 282 -19.65 -26.92 6.02
C HIS A 282 -19.37 -27.76 7.27
N SER A 283 -18.57 -28.83 7.13
CA SER A 283 -18.22 -29.71 8.25
C SER A 283 -17.42 -28.96 9.30
N PHE A 284 -16.44 -28.13 8.88
CA PHE A 284 -15.62 -27.35 9.80
C PHE A 284 -16.44 -26.29 10.54
N LEU A 285 -17.23 -25.49 9.84
CA LEU A 285 -18.09 -24.46 10.45
C LEU A 285 -19.15 -25.06 11.38
N GLY A 286 -19.72 -26.21 11.00
CA GLY A 286 -20.76 -26.88 11.81
C GLY A 286 -20.26 -27.39 13.15
N ARG A 287 -18.97 -27.72 13.26
CA ARG A 287 -18.37 -28.30 14.49
C ARG A 287 -17.66 -27.27 15.38
N ASN A 288 -17.35 -26.04 14.85
CA ASN A 288 -16.67 -24.99 15.59
C ASN A 288 -17.64 -23.90 16.05
N GLN A 289 -18.26 -24.08 17.20
CA GLN A 289 -19.28 -23.16 17.76
C GLN A 289 -18.69 -21.91 18.43
N ARG A 290 -17.36 -21.85 18.63
CA ARG A 290 -16.66 -20.75 19.29
C ARG A 290 -16.12 -19.69 18.32
N LEU A 291 -16.40 -19.84 17.02
CA LEU A 291 -15.95 -18.91 16.00
C LEU A 291 -16.47 -17.49 16.26
N GLN A 292 -15.54 -16.56 16.34
CA GLN A 292 -15.77 -15.12 16.46
C GLN A 292 -15.41 -14.38 15.19
N TYR A 293 -14.36 -14.82 14.50
CA TYR A 293 -13.90 -14.29 13.23
C TYR A 293 -13.95 -15.39 12.16
N VAL A 294 -14.64 -15.11 11.06
CA VAL A 294 -14.73 -16.00 9.89
C VAL A 294 -14.48 -15.20 8.62
N ASN A 295 -13.44 -15.58 7.88
CA ASN A 295 -13.12 -15.00 6.57
C ASN A 295 -13.15 -16.10 5.50
N LEU A 296 -14.13 -16.02 4.61
CA LEU A 296 -14.38 -16.94 3.49
C LEU A 296 -14.31 -16.21 2.14
N ALA A 297 -13.72 -15.03 2.11
CA ALA A 297 -13.72 -14.18 0.93
C ALA A 297 -13.13 -14.89 -0.31
N GLY A 298 -13.78 -14.71 -1.45
CA GLY A 298 -13.35 -15.26 -2.74
C GLY A 298 -13.52 -16.76 -2.91
N LEU A 299 -14.34 -17.43 -2.09
CA LEU A 299 -14.63 -18.86 -2.26
C LEU A 299 -15.93 -19.09 -3.02
N ASP A 300 -15.85 -19.67 -4.21
CA ASP A 300 -17.02 -20.05 -5.02
C ASP A 300 -17.86 -21.17 -4.35
N SER A 301 -17.24 -21.96 -3.46
CA SER A 301 -17.91 -23.03 -2.73
C SER A 301 -18.86 -22.53 -1.64
N VAL A 302 -18.74 -21.26 -1.24
CA VAL A 302 -19.58 -20.63 -0.20
C VAL A 302 -20.90 -20.18 -0.81
N THR A 303 -22.00 -20.61 -0.19
CA THR A 303 -23.37 -20.39 -0.70
C THR A 303 -24.32 -19.99 0.43
N ASN A 304 -25.57 -19.69 0.12
CA ASN A 304 -26.63 -19.47 1.13
C ASN A 304 -26.83 -20.66 2.09
N ALA A 305 -26.44 -21.88 1.69
CA ALA A 305 -26.42 -23.03 2.60
C ALA A 305 -25.31 -22.90 3.65
N THR A 306 -24.16 -22.36 3.28
CA THR A 306 -23.07 -22.05 4.23
C THR A 306 -23.53 -21.01 5.24
N MET A 307 -24.22 -19.95 4.79
CA MET A 307 -24.81 -18.92 5.68
C MET A 307 -25.80 -19.53 6.67
N LYS A 308 -26.60 -20.52 6.24
CA LYS A 308 -27.51 -21.26 7.14
C LYS A 308 -26.76 -22.06 8.21
N ILE A 309 -25.60 -22.63 7.88
CA ILE A 309 -24.76 -23.35 8.84
C ILE A 309 -24.14 -22.39 9.84
N ILE A 310 -23.57 -21.29 9.37
CA ILE A 310 -23.01 -20.22 10.24
C ILE A 310 -24.09 -19.73 11.21
N ALA A 311 -25.28 -19.41 10.71
CA ALA A 311 -26.40 -18.96 11.52
C ALA A 311 -26.82 -20.00 12.59
N LYS A 312 -26.68 -21.29 12.29
CA LYS A 312 -27.02 -22.37 13.24
C LYS A 312 -25.94 -22.64 14.27
N SER A 313 -24.66 -22.48 13.91
CA SER A 313 -23.53 -22.96 14.70
C SER A 313 -22.72 -21.85 15.37
N CYS A 314 -22.58 -20.67 14.73
CA CYS A 314 -21.61 -19.64 15.12
C CYS A 314 -22.29 -18.43 15.79
N HIS A 315 -22.95 -18.62 16.93
CA HIS A 315 -23.69 -17.54 17.61
C HIS A 315 -22.78 -16.49 18.26
N GLN A 316 -21.47 -16.77 18.43
CA GLN A 316 -20.48 -15.85 18.98
C GLN A 316 -19.76 -15.05 17.90
N LEU A 317 -20.23 -15.10 16.65
CA LEU A 317 -19.61 -14.43 15.51
C LEU A 317 -19.64 -12.91 15.68
N ARG A 318 -18.48 -12.28 15.60
CA ARG A 318 -18.27 -10.82 15.64
C ARG A 318 -17.91 -10.26 14.28
N THR A 319 -17.09 -10.99 13.53
CA THR A 319 -16.62 -10.57 12.20
C THR A 319 -16.92 -11.66 11.17
N LEU A 320 -17.61 -11.28 10.11
CA LEU A 320 -17.86 -12.13 8.94
C LEU A 320 -17.39 -11.42 7.68
N ASN A 321 -16.47 -12.07 6.96
CA ASN A 321 -16.07 -11.66 5.62
C ASN A 321 -16.48 -12.73 4.61
N VAL A 322 -17.37 -12.37 3.70
CA VAL A 322 -17.83 -13.18 2.56
C VAL A 322 -17.75 -12.42 1.25
N SER A 323 -16.94 -11.37 1.22
CA SER A 323 -16.71 -10.58 0.01
C SER A 323 -16.30 -11.47 -1.15
N TRP A 324 -16.77 -11.16 -2.36
CA TRP A 324 -16.46 -11.91 -3.58
C TRP A 324 -16.99 -13.36 -3.60
N CYS A 325 -17.92 -13.71 -2.71
CA CYS A 325 -18.61 -15.00 -2.75
C CYS A 325 -19.87 -14.89 -3.63
N THR A 326 -19.73 -15.03 -4.93
CA THR A 326 -20.79 -14.82 -5.93
C THR A 326 -22.04 -15.70 -5.75
N ASN A 327 -21.92 -16.80 -5.02
CA ASN A 327 -23.02 -17.73 -4.72
C ASN A 327 -23.75 -17.43 -3.40
N VAL A 328 -23.39 -16.33 -2.73
CA VAL A 328 -24.08 -15.80 -1.55
C VAL A 328 -24.95 -14.62 -1.96
N THR A 329 -26.11 -14.47 -1.35
CA THR A 329 -27.01 -13.34 -1.56
C THR A 329 -27.39 -12.70 -0.23
N ALA A 330 -27.96 -11.50 -0.29
CA ALA A 330 -28.45 -10.79 0.90
C ALA A 330 -29.42 -11.62 1.75
N SER A 331 -30.25 -12.50 1.12
CA SER A 331 -31.13 -13.40 1.84
C SER A 331 -30.41 -14.41 2.72
N GLY A 332 -29.20 -14.84 2.32
CA GLY A 332 -28.31 -15.66 3.15
C GLY A 332 -27.76 -14.88 4.35
N LEU A 333 -27.27 -13.66 4.11
CA LEU A 333 -26.73 -12.76 5.13
C LEU A 333 -27.78 -12.39 6.18
N LYS A 334 -29.01 -12.12 5.76
CA LYS A 334 -30.15 -11.85 6.66
C LYS A 334 -30.30 -12.92 7.76
N ARG A 335 -30.09 -14.20 7.42
CA ARG A 335 -30.15 -15.30 8.40
C ARG A 335 -29.04 -15.22 9.42
N VAL A 336 -27.82 -14.87 8.99
CA VAL A 336 -26.67 -14.71 9.89
C VAL A 336 -26.87 -13.50 10.81
N VAL A 337 -27.29 -12.36 10.27
CA VAL A 337 -27.60 -11.15 11.05
C VAL A 337 -28.65 -11.43 12.13
N LYS A 338 -29.70 -12.22 11.81
CA LYS A 338 -30.72 -12.63 12.80
C LYS A 338 -30.16 -13.54 13.89
N ALA A 339 -29.24 -14.45 13.56
CA ALA A 339 -28.74 -15.46 14.45
C ALA A 339 -27.55 -15.04 15.31
N CYS A 340 -26.74 -14.06 14.84
CA CYS A 340 -25.51 -13.61 15.48
C CYS A 340 -25.70 -12.24 16.14
N PRO A 341 -26.07 -12.18 17.44
CA PRO A 341 -26.46 -10.93 18.10
C PRO A 341 -25.30 -9.96 18.37
N ILE A 342 -24.06 -10.42 18.33
CA ILE A 342 -22.86 -9.63 18.60
C ILE A 342 -22.04 -9.34 17.34
N LEU A 343 -22.63 -9.55 16.15
CA LEU A 343 -21.97 -9.23 14.88
C LEU A 343 -21.65 -7.74 14.81
N ALA A 344 -20.37 -7.42 14.71
CA ALA A 344 -19.84 -6.06 14.69
C ALA A 344 -19.29 -5.68 13.32
N ASP A 345 -18.66 -6.62 12.61
CA ASP A 345 -18.05 -6.39 11.31
C ASP A 345 -18.68 -7.31 10.27
N LEU A 346 -19.25 -6.74 9.22
CA LEU A 346 -19.78 -7.46 8.06
C LEU A 346 -19.12 -6.93 6.79
N LEU A 347 -18.38 -7.80 6.11
CA LEU A 347 -17.76 -7.52 4.82
C LEU A 347 -18.43 -8.41 3.76
N ALA A 348 -19.11 -7.78 2.83
CA ALA A 348 -19.99 -8.42 1.85
C ALA A 348 -19.89 -7.75 0.47
N SER A 349 -18.66 -7.37 0.08
CA SER A 349 -18.41 -6.75 -1.24
C SER A 349 -18.78 -7.70 -2.37
N GLU A 350 -19.34 -7.16 -3.47
CA GLU A 350 -19.79 -7.92 -4.65
C GLU A 350 -20.88 -8.98 -4.41
N ILE A 351 -21.66 -8.83 -3.36
CA ILE A 351 -22.82 -9.69 -3.11
C ILE A 351 -24.08 -9.01 -3.63
N LEU A 352 -24.95 -9.79 -4.27
CA LEU A 352 -26.23 -9.31 -4.86
C LEU A 352 -27.41 -9.46 -3.89
N GLY A 353 -28.46 -8.67 -4.15
CA GLY A 353 -29.73 -8.67 -3.42
C GLY A 353 -29.81 -7.63 -2.31
N PHE A 354 -28.91 -6.64 -2.28
CA PHE A 354 -29.01 -5.49 -1.40
C PHE A 354 -30.02 -4.42 -1.87
N ASP A 355 -30.55 -4.56 -3.07
CA ASP A 355 -31.70 -3.83 -3.58
C ASP A 355 -32.98 -4.13 -2.78
N GLU A 356 -33.07 -5.33 -2.18
CA GLU A 356 -34.15 -5.71 -1.29
C GLU A 356 -33.96 -5.08 0.11
N VAL A 357 -34.98 -4.37 0.59
CA VAL A 357 -34.96 -3.69 1.92
C VAL A 357 -34.92 -4.61 3.12
N GLU A 358 -35.15 -5.91 2.92
CA GLU A 358 -35.29 -6.88 4.00
C GLU A 358 -34.02 -7.07 4.84
N LEU A 359 -32.84 -7.15 4.21
CA LEU A 359 -31.58 -7.24 4.92
C LEU A 359 -31.29 -5.92 5.64
N SER A 360 -31.47 -4.80 4.98
CA SER A 360 -31.29 -3.45 5.55
C SER A 360 -32.16 -3.23 6.78
N SER A 361 -33.41 -3.69 6.77
CA SER A 361 -34.31 -3.66 7.93
C SER A 361 -33.80 -4.50 9.11
N GLU A 362 -33.24 -5.68 8.85
CA GLU A 362 -32.68 -6.52 9.94
C GLU A 362 -31.38 -5.90 10.51
N LEU A 363 -30.53 -5.31 9.68
CA LEU A 363 -29.33 -4.58 10.10
C LEU A 363 -29.73 -3.35 10.94
N PHE A 364 -30.78 -2.63 10.52
CA PHE A 364 -31.33 -1.51 11.30
C PHE A 364 -31.77 -1.95 12.69
N LYS A 365 -32.57 -3.03 12.81
CA LYS A 365 -33.07 -3.53 14.10
C LYS A 365 -31.96 -3.96 15.03
N ARG A 366 -30.89 -4.56 14.51
CA ARG A 366 -29.76 -5.04 15.33
C ARG A 366 -28.88 -3.91 15.86
N ASN A 367 -28.55 -2.94 15.04
CA ASN A 367 -27.70 -1.79 15.38
C ASN A 367 -26.40 -2.14 16.14
N THR A 368 -25.77 -3.26 15.80
CA THR A 368 -24.52 -3.74 16.44
C THR A 368 -23.29 -3.53 15.58
N LEU A 369 -23.49 -3.26 14.27
CA LEU A 369 -22.40 -3.11 13.34
C LEU A 369 -21.56 -1.87 13.64
N GLU A 370 -20.25 -2.08 13.70
CA GLU A 370 -19.22 -1.05 13.73
C GLU A 370 -18.56 -0.87 12.36
N ARG A 371 -18.45 -1.97 11.58
CA ARG A 371 -17.92 -1.95 10.22
C ARG A 371 -18.88 -2.63 9.26
N LEU A 372 -19.20 -1.95 8.18
CA LEU A 372 -19.99 -2.46 7.08
C LEU A 372 -19.29 -2.16 5.76
N ASP A 373 -18.91 -3.21 5.02
CA ASP A 373 -18.41 -3.14 3.67
C ASP A 373 -19.40 -3.84 2.75
N ILE A 374 -20.07 -3.08 1.93
CA ILE A 374 -21.02 -3.51 0.91
C ILE A 374 -20.67 -2.88 -0.43
N SER A 375 -19.37 -2.73 -0.66
CA SER A 375 -18.85 -2.19 -1.91
C SER A 375 -19.21 -3.06 -3.11
N ARG A 376 -19.45 -2.43 -4.26
CA ARG A 376 -19.82 -3.09 -5.52
C ARG A 376 -21.07 -3.96 -5.43
N THR A 377 -22.00 -3.57 -4.58
CA THR A 377 -23.30 -4.24 -4.47
C THR A 377 -24.37 -3.47 -5.25
N ASP A 378 -25.55 -4.09 -5.37
CA ASP A 378 -26.75 -3.54 -6.01
C ASP A 378 -27.61 -2.71 -5.03
N ILE A 379 -27.01 -2.21 -3.93
CA ILE A 379 -27.73 -1.40 -2.96
C ILE A 379 -28.33 -0.15 -3.60
N THR A 380 -29.58 0.16 -3.22
CA THR A 380 -30.32 1.32 -3.70
C THR A 380 -30.48 2.37 -2.61
N ASP A 381 -30.91 3.58 -3.00
CA ASP A 381 -31.24 4.66 -2.08
C ASP A 381 -32.26 4.23 -1.02
N GLU A 382 -33.27 3.44 -1.43
CA GLU A 382 -34.31 2.96 -0.53
C GLU A 382 -33.74 2.01 0.52
N SER A 383 -32.92 1.04 0.10
CA SER A 383 -32.26 0.10 1.00
C SER A 383 -31.30 0.80 1.98
N LEU A 384 -30.57 1.83 1.54
CA LEU A 384 -29.70 2.61 2.38
C LEU A 384 -30.50 3.47 3.38
N LYS A 385 -31.62 4.08 2.97
CA LYS A 385 -32.53 4.78 3.86
C LYS A 385 -33.10 3.87 4.93
N VAL A 386 -33.56 2.66 4.55
CA VAL A 386 -34.06 1.67 5.51
C VAL A 386 -32.97 1.20 6.48
N LEU A 387 -31.72 1.11 6.02
CA LEU A 387 -30.57 0.80 6.89
C LEU A 387 -30.32 1.90 7.93
N MET A 388 -30.56 3.16 7.59
CA MET A 388 -30.34 4.30 8.48
C MET A 388 -31.54 4.63 9.35
N HIS A 389 -32.73 4.64 8.79
CA HIS A 389 -33.95 5.13 9.42
C HIS A 389 -34.95 4.02 9.82
N GLY A 390 -34.82 2.82 9.27
CA GLY A 390 -35.83 1.77 9.40
C GLY A 390 -36.96 1.91 8.38
N ILE A 391 -37.98 1.07 8.55
CA ILE A 391 -39.21 1.12 7.74
C ILE A 391 -40.18 2.04 8.46
N ASP A 392 -40.76 3.02 7.75
CA ASP A 392 -41.73 4.00 8.26
C ASP A 392 -41.28 4.71 9.56
N PRO A 393 -40.16 5.46 9.53
CA PRO A 393 -39.67 6.17 10.71
C PRO A 393 -40.61 7.31 11.10
N GLU A 394 -40.74 7.58 12.41
CA GLU A 394 -41.34 8.83 12.89
C GLU A 394 -40.48 10.01 12.44
N ILE A 395 -41.08 11.05 11.88
CA ILE A 395 -40.38 12.24 11.39
C ILE A 395 -40.66 13.40 12.34
N ASP A 396 -39.60 14.03 12.84
CA ASP A 396 -39.70 15.32 13.51
C ASP A 396 -40.06 16.39 12.49
N ILE A 397 -41.25 17.00 12.66
CA ILE A 397 -41.80 18.01 11.74
C ILE A 397 -40.97 19.30 11.77
N LEU A 398 -40.29 19.62 12.88
CA LEU A 398 -39.52 20.86 13.04
C LEU A 398 -38.13 20.74 12.38
N GLU A 399 -37.51 19.58 12.49
CA GLU A 399 -36.16 19.32 11.98
C GLU A 399 -36.16 18.52 10.67
N GLU A 400 -37.34 18.11 10.20
CA GLU A 400 -37.52 17.26 8.99
C GLU A 400 -36.66 16.00 9.01
N ARG A 401 -36.41 15.44 10.22
CA ARG A 401 -35.54 14.29 10.43
C ARG A 401 -36.27 13.10 11.00
N ALA A 402 -35.80 11.91 10.66
CA ALA A 402 -36.26 10.67 11.29
C ALA A 402 -35.82 10.60 12.76
N ILE A 403 -36.76 10.32 13.65
CA ILE A 403 -36.50 10.11 15.08
C ILE A 403 -36.08 8.64 15.27
N VAL A 404 -34.80 8.37 15.13
CA VAL A 404 -34.24 7.01 15.21
C VAL A 404 -32.98 7.00 16.09
N PRO A 405 -32.67 5.86 16.74
CA PRO A 405 -31.44 5.77 17.50
C PRO A 405 -30.23 5.82 16.54
N PRO A 406 -29.17 6.54 16.91
CA PRO A 406 -27.98 6.68 16.06
C PRO A 406 -27.35 5.31 15.77
N ARG A 407 -26.81 5.15 14.57
CA ARG A 407 -26.08 3.95 14.16
C ARG A 407 -24.72 3.88 14.86
N ARG A 408 -24.24 2.67 15.17
CA ARG A 408 -22.95 2.43 15.81
C ARG A 408 -21.81 2.32 14.81
N LEU A 409 -22.07 2.56 13.53
CA LEU A 409 -21.12 2.45 12.44
C LEU A 409 -19.92 3.39 12.65
N LYS A 410 -18.73 2.81 12.55
CA LYS A 410 -17.43 3.50 12.53
C LYS A 410 -16.83 3.51 11.14
N HIS A 411 -17.05 2.47 10.37
CA HIS A 411 -16.55 2.35 9.00
C HIS A 411 -17.67 1.89 8.08
N LEU A 412 -17.89 2.66 7.01
CA LEU A 412 -18.87 2.35 5.97
C LEU A 412 -18.19 2.43 4.61
N ASP A 413 -18.20 1.31 3.87
CA ASP A 413 -17.68 1.21 2.53
C ASP A 413 -18.82 0.93 1.54
N LEU A 414 -19.04 1.90 0.64
CA LEU A 414 -20.04 1.91 -0.43
C LEU A 414 -19.36 2.08 -1.80
N HIS A 415 -18.08 1.74 -1.91
CA HIS A 415 -17.31 1.90 -3.15
C HIS A 415 -18.00 1.24 -4.34
N GLN A 416 -18.11 1.95 -5.46
CA GLN A 416 -18.72 1.49 -6.71
C GLN A 416 -20.15 0.93 -6.58
N CYS A 417 -20.97 1.50 -5.70
CA CYS A 417 -22.38 1.23 -5.63
C CYS A 417 -23.15 2.14 -6.61
N SER A 418 -23.40 1.66 -7.83
CA SER A 418 -24.00 2.45 -8.91
C SER A 418 -25.47 2.79 -8.71
N GLY A 419 -26.17 2.12 -7.79
CA GLY A 419 -27.58 2.38 -7.45
C GLY A 419 -27.78 3.53 -6.46
N LEU A 420 -26.70 4.15 -5.95
CA LEU A 420 -26.77 5.22 -4.97
C LEU A 420 -26.74 6.59 -5.63
N THR A 421 -27.67 7.46 -5.18
CA THR A 421 -27.71 8.88 -5.52
C THR A 421 -27.57 9.74 -4.25
N ASP A 422 -27.57 11.05 -4.43
CA ASP A 422 -27.57 11.99 -3.29
C ASP A 422 -28.66 11.72 -2.26
N ASN A 423 -29.82 11.20 -2.70
CA ASN A 423 -30.95 10.94 -1.81
C ASN A 423 -30.68 9.81 -0.81
N GLY A 424 -29.97 8.78 -1.24
CA GLY A 424 -29.57 7.68 -0.36
C GLY A 424 -28.49 8.13 0.62
N VAL A 425 -27.43 8.77 0.12
CA VAL A 425 -26.27 9.17 0.93
C VAL A 425 -26.63 10.26 1.94
N LYS A 426 -27.55 11.18 1.64
CA LYS A 426 -28.08 12.16 2.61
C LYS A 426 -28.72 11.52 3.84
N SER A 427 -29.20 10.27 3.75
CA SER A 427 -29.74 9.56 4.91
C SER A 427 -28.69 9.22 5.98
N LEU A 428 -27.41 9.29 5.66
CA LEU A 428 -26.33 9.14 6.63
C LEU A 428 -26.21 10.34 7.57
N ALA A 429 -26.59 11.55 7.09
CA ALA A 429 -26.49 12.78 7.87
C ALA A 429 -27.26 12.65 9.19
N HIS A 430 -26.63 13.04 10.29
CA HIS A 430 -27.14 12.94 11.67
C HIS A 430 -27.31 11.53 12.25
N ASN A 431 -27.27 10.47 11.42
CA ASN A 431 -27.55 9.09 11.86
C ASN A 431 -26.28 8.27 12.20
N VAL A 432 -25.10 8.70 11.78
CA VAL A 432 -23.81 8.02 11.98
C VAL A 432 -22.79 8.87 12.74
N PRO A 433 -23.08 9.33 13.96
CA PRO A 433 -22.21 10.30 14.67
C PRO A 433 -20.83 9.73 15.04
N HIS A 434 -20.68 8.41 15.04
CA HIS A 434 -19.43 7.72 15.38
C HIS A 434 -18.60 7.30 14.16
N LEU A 435 -18.98 7.74 12.96
CA LEU A 435 -18.31 7.38 11.73
C LEU A 435 -16.88 7.95 11.71
N VAL A 436 -15.92 7.06 11.49
CA VAL A 436 -14.48 7.33 11.43
C VAL A 436 -13.97 7.26 9.99
N GLY A 437 -14.50 6.30 9.21
CA GLY A 437 -14.14 6.09 7.81
C GLY A 437 -15.37 5.99 6.91
N LEU A 438 -15.38 6.75 5.82
CA LEU A 438 -16.40 6.73 4.78
C LEU A 438 -15.75 6.58 3.41
N GLN A 439 -16.20 5.58 2.65
CA GLN A 439 -15.75 5.33 1.30
C GLN A 439 -16.93 5.35 0.34
N LEU A 440 -16.90 6.28 -0.62
CA LEU A 440 -17.93 6.49 -1.64
C LEU A 440 -17.35 6.51 -3.06
N SER A 441 -16.09 6.10 -3.20
CA SER A 441 -15.36 6.13 -4.49
C SER A 441 -16.12 5.38 -5.58
N GLY A 442 -16.17 5.94 -6.78
CA GLY A 442 -16.83 5.31 -7.94
C GLY A 442 -18.36 5.33 -7.93
N CYS A 443 -19.00 6.06 -7.01
CA CYS A 443 -20.45 6.30 -7.03
C CYS A 443 -20.75 7.51 -7.92
N SER A 444 -20.82 7.32 -9.22
CA SER A 444 -20.83 8.38 -10.27
C SER A 444 -22.00 9.37 -10.20
N GLU A 445 -23.11 9.00 -9.55
CA GLU A 445 -24.30 9.84 -9.45
C GLU A 445 -24.26 10.85 -8.30
N LEU A 446 -23.25 10.75 -7.40
CA LEU A 446 -23.12 11.64 -6.25
C LEU A 446 -22.62 13.03 -6.65
N THR A 447 -23.17 14.03 -5.96
CA THR A 447 -22.78 15.44 -6.10
C THR A 447 -22.27 16.02 -4.76
N ASP A 448 -21.87 17.29 -4.78
CA ASP A 448 -21.47 18.01 -3.58
C ASP A 448 -22.55 17.97 -2.48
N ASP A 449 -23.82 17.96 -2.82
CA ASP A 449 -24.92 18.13 -1.86
C ASP A 449 -25.05 17.00 -0.85
N SER A 450 -24.80 15.76 -1.27
CA SER A 450 -24.82 14.62 -0.35
C SER A 450 -23.60 14.58 0.55
N ILE A 451 -22.43 14.80 -0.03
CA ILE A 451 -21.16 14.74 0.71
C ILE A 451 -21.13 15.86 1.76
N VAL A 452 -21.52 17.08 1.39
CA VAL A 452 -21.59 18.23 2.32
C VAL A 452 -22.54 17.94 3.47
N ALA A 453 -23.73 17.40 3.21
CA ALA A 453 -24.69 17.05 4.26
C ALA A 453 -24.10 16.05 5.28
N VAL A 454 -23.33 15.07 4.84
CA VAL A 454 -22.70 14.07 5.73
C VAL A 454 -21.56 14.70 6.52
N ILE A 455 -20.58 15.35 5.88
CA ILE A 455 -19.38 15.88 6.57
C ILE A 455 -19.70 16.96 7.61
N GLN A 456 -20.82 17.68 7.47
CA GLN A 456 -21.27 18.66 8.45
C GLN A 456 -21.81 18.04 9.74
N THR A 457 -22.20 16.77 9.70
CA THR A 457 -22.89 16.09 10.81
C THR A 457 -22.07 14.97 11.47
N VAL A 458 -20.89 14.65 10.91
CA VAL A 458 -20.01 13.57 11.37
C VAL A 458 -18.70 14.14 11.93
N PRO A 459 -18.62 14.39 13.26
CA PRO A 459 -17.48 15.13 13.84
C PRO A 459 -16.20 14.29 13.97
N HIS A 460 -16.29 12.96 13.93
CA HIS A 460 -15.15 12.06 14.17
C HIS A 460 -14.55 11.44 12.89
N LEU A 461 -14.94 11.95 11.72
CA LEU A 461 -14.44 11.44 10.46
C LEU A 461 -12.93 11.70 10.32
N THR A 462 -12.16 10.66 10.08
CA THR A 462 -10.71 10.70 9.89
C THR A 462 -10.29 10.25 8.49
N HIS A 463 -11.10 9.39 7.84
CA HIS A 463 -10.82 8.82 6.52
C HIS A 463 -12.00 9.10 5.59
N LEU A 464 -11.72 9.76 4.48
CA LEU A 464 -12.72 10.12 3.46
C LEU A 464 -12.18 9.77 2.07
N GLU A 465 -12.88 8.87 1.38
CA GLU A 465 -12.52 8.36 0.05
C GLU A 465 -13.60 8.74 -0.96
N LEU A 466 -13.23 9.57 -1.92
CA LEU A 466 -14.11 10.16 -2.93
C LEU A 466 -13.53 10.02 -4.36
N GLU A 467 -12.74 8.97 -4.60
CA GLU A 467 -12.11 8.71 -5.89
C GLU A 467 -13.15 8.48 -7.00
N GLU A 468 -12.89 8.96 -8.20
CA GLU A 468 -13.76 8.78 -9.40
C GLU A 468 -15.17 9.38 -9.26
N LEU A 469 -15.32 10.51 -8.55
CA LEU A 469 -16.58 11.26 -8.46
C LEU A 469 -16.52 12.49 -9.36
N GLU A 470 -16.93 12.32 -10.62
CA GLU A 470 -16.79 13.35 -11.68
C GLU A 470 -17.63 14.61 -11.43
N ARG A 471 -18.73 14.49 -10.67
CA ARG A 471 -19.67 15.60 -10.38
C ARG A 471 -19.30 16.44 -9.17
N LEU A 472 -18.23 16.06 -8.43
CA LEU A 472 -17.76 16.87 -7.30
C LEU A 472 -17.05 18.12 -7.77
N SER A 473 -17.29 19.21 -7.04
CA SER A 473 -16.62 20.48 -7.23
C SER A 473 -15.80 20.91 -6.01
N ASN A 474 -15.07 22.02 -6.14
CA ASN A 474 -14.33 22.59 -5.00
C ASN A 474 -15.22 22.93 -3.79
N ARG A 475 -16.55 22.98 -3.95
CA ARG A 475 -17.50 23.23 -2.85
C ARG A 475 -17.37 22.18 -1.76
N THR A 476 -17.28 20.88 -2.12
CA THR A 476 -17.09 19.80 -1.15
C THR A 476 -15.85 20.03 -0.29
N LEU A 477 -14.71 20.37 -0.88
CA LEU A 477 -13.46 20.60 -0.15
C LEU A 477 -13.50 21.88 0.70
N LEU A 478 -14.16 22.92 0.22
CA LEU A 478 -14.36 24.17 0.97
C LEU A 478 -15.25 23.96 2.21
N GLU A 479 -16.30 23.17 2.09
CA GLU A 479 -17.19 22.84 3.21
C GLU A 479 -16.52 21.82 4.14
N LEU A 480 -15.73 20.88 3.64
CA LEU A 480 -14.89 19.99 4.46
C LEU A 480 -13.93 20.78 5.35
N ALA A 481 -13.28 21.79 4.80
CA ALA A 481 -12.37 22.65 5.55
C ALA A 481 -13.04 23.45 6.68
N LYS A 482 -14.35 23.63 6.65
CA LYS A 482 -15.16 24.31 7.67
C LYS A 482 -15.90 23.36 8.60
N SER A 483 -15.94 22.07 8.24
CA SER A 483 -16.70 21.04 8.95
C SER A 483 -16.11 20.73 10.33
N PRO A 484 -16.91 20.18 11.25
CA PRO A 484 -16.42 19.78 12.57
C PRO A 484 -15.36 18.66 12.53
N CYS A 485 -15.31 17.87 11.47
CA CYS A 485 -14.32 16.81 11.31
C CYS A 485 -12.97 17.30 10.75
N ALA A 486 -12.87 18.51 10.20
CA ALA A 486 -11.65 19.03 9.59
C ALA A 486 -10.38 18.87 10.45
N PRO A 487 -10.38 19.12 11.78
CA PRO A 487 -9.20 18.94 12.63
C PRO A 487 -8.74 17.49 12.77
N PHE A 488 -9.63 16.54 12.54
CA PHE A 488 -9.39 15.10 12.76
C PHE A 488 -9.09 14.32 11.48
N ILE A 489 -9.31 14.91 10.30
CA ILE A 489 -9.06 14.27 9.01
C ILE A 489 -7.57 13.91 8.88
N GLU A 490 -7.28 12.61 8.73
CA GLU A 490 -5.95 12.06 8.52
C GLU A 490 -5.73 11.59 7.08
N HIS A 491 -6.79 11.12 6.41
CA HIS A 491 -6.74 10.55 5.07
C HIS A 491 -7.83 11.12 4.17
N ILE A 492 -7.43 11.60 2.99
CA ILE A 492 -8.34 12.06 1.94
C ILE A 492 -7.87 11.46 0.60
N ASN A 493 -8.78 10.85 -0.13
CA ASN A 493 -8.59 10.46 -1.52
C ASN A 493 -9.64 11.16 -2.39
N VAL A 494 -9.16 11.96 -3.33
CA VAL A 494 -9.97 12.68 -4.33
C VAL A 494 -9.43 12.45 -5.75
N SER A 495 -8.74 11.33 -5.95
CA SER A 495 -8.16 10.98 -7.24
C SER A 495 -9.26 10.87 -8.31
N SER A 496 -8.93 11.23 -9.54
CA SER A 496 -9.85 11.22 -10.69
C SER A 496 -11.10 12.10 -10.56
N CYS A 497 -11.07 13.08 -9.65
CA CYS A 497 -12.08 14.14 -9.58
C CYS A 497 -11.60 15.36 -10.38
N GLU A 498 -11.80 15.35 -11.70
CA GLU A 498 -11.23 16.32 -12.63
C GLU A 498 -11.65 17.79 -12.38
N SER A 499 -12.75 18.03 -11.67
CA SER A 499 -13.23 19.39 -11.34
C SER A 499 -12.58 19.99 -10.11
N LEU A 500 -11.82 19.20 -9.33
CA LEU A 500 -11.13 19.65 -8.15
C LEU A 500 -9.80 20.32 -8.50
N SER A 501 -9.49 21.40 -7.79
CA SER A 501 -8.33 22.24 -8.06
C SER A 501 -7.85 22.97 -6.79
N ASP A 502 -6.84 23.85 -6.92
CA ASP A 502 -6.22 24.56 -5.81
C ASP A 502 -7.19 25.26 -4.84
N PRO A 503 -8.28 25.96 -5.27
CA PRO A 503 -9.15 26.66 -4.32
C PRO A 503 -9.69 25.77 -3.20
N GLY A 504 -10.05 24.54 -3.52
CA GLY A 504 -10.53 23.56 -2.54
C GLY A 504 -9.38 22.99 -1.71
N MET A 505 -8.36 22.44 -2.39
CA MET A 505 -7.25 21.75 -1.72
C MET A 505 -6.41 22.66 -0.82
N LEU A 506 -6.21 23.94 -1.18
CA LEU A 506 -5.54 24.92 -0.33
C LEU A 506 -6.24 25.11 1.01
N GLN A 507 -7.58 25.10 1.04
CA GLN A 507 -8.32 25.23 2.30
C GLN A 507 -8.22 23.95 3.14
N VAL A 508 -8.27 22.80 2.52
CA VAL A 508 -8.04 21.50 3.20
C VAL A 508 -6.65 21.47 3.83
N MET A 509 -5.59 21.83 3.08
CA MET A 509 -4.23 21.91 3.62
C MET A 509 -4.10 22.87 4.80
N LYS A 510 -4.90 23.95 4.82
CA LYS A 510 -4.92 24.93 5.91
C LYS A 510 -5.69 24.50 7.15
N SER A 511 -6.81 23.83 6.97
CA SER A 511 -7.79 23.53 8.03
C SER A 511 -7.66 22.14 8.63
N CYS A 512 -6.93 21.20 7.96
CA CYS A 512 -6.77 19.82 8.41
C CYS A 512 -5.33 19.56 8.92
N PRO A 513 -4.99 19.93 10.17
CA PRO A 513 -3.64 19.81 10.72
C PRO A 513 -3.20 18.35 10.93
N SER A 514 -4.17 17.44 11.13
CA SER A 514 -3.92 16.01 11.36
C SER A 514 -3.64 15.21 10.07
N LEU A 515 -3.73 15.88 8.91
CA LEU A 515 -3.62 15.24 7.61
C LEU A 515 -2.26 14.52 7.44
N ARG A 516 -2.32 13.23 7.11
CA ARG A 516 -1.18 12.32 6.95
C ARG A 516 -1.06 11.72 5.57
N PHE A 517 -2.19 11.58 4.87
CA PHE A 517 -2.23 10.96 3.56
C PHE A 517 -3.24 11.66 2.64
N VAL A 518 -2.80 12.06 1.45
CA VAL A 518 -3.64 12.71 0.44
C VAL A 518 -3.35 12.10 -0.92
N GLU A 519 -4.38 11.59 -1.58
CA GLU A 519 -4.35 11.16 -2.97
C GLU A 519 -5.15 12.13 -3.84
N MET A 520 -4.52 12.64 -4.88
CA MET A 520 -5.05 13.70 -5.75
C MET A 520 -4.72 13.43 -7.23
N ASP A 521 -4.56 12.16 -7.60
CA ASP A 521 -4.19 11.80 -8.96
C ASP A 521 -5.25 12.29 -9.95
N ASN A 522 -4.81 12.71 -11.14
CA ASN A 522 -5.71 13.16 -12.21
C ASN A 522 -6.68 14.28 -11.76
N THR A 523 -6.18 15.24 -10.98
CA THR A 523 -6.92 16.45 -10.59
C THR A 523 -6.28 17.69 -11.20
N ARG A 524 -6.96 18.86 -11.08
CA ARG A 524 -6.45 20.15 -11.59
C ARG A 524 -5.67 20.97 -10.55
N ILE A 525 -5.12 20.32 -9.53
CA ILE A 525 -4.21 20.97 -8.59
C ILE A 525 -2.94 21.45 -9.30
N SER A 526 -2.28 22.45 -8.72
CA SER A 526 -1.02 22.99 -9.23
C SER A 526 0.08 22.99 -8.16
N ASP A 527 1.22 23.56 -8.53
CA ASP A 527 2.34 23.81 -7.63
C ASP A 527 1.96 24.57 -6.35
N LEU A 528 0.88 25.36 -6.39
CA LEU A 528 0.39 26.13 -5.22
C LEU A 528 -0.04 25.18 -4.08
N THR A 529 -0.76 24.12 -4.38
CA THR A 529 -1.16 23.11 -3.38
C THR A 529 0.07 22.43 -2.77
N LEU A 530 1.07 22.07 -3.57
CA LEU A 530 2.31 21.46 -3.09
C LEU A 530 3.12 22.40 -2.20
N SER A 531 3.23 23.67 -2.59
CA SER A 531 3.93 24.72 -1.82
C SER A 531 3.25 24.98 -0.47
N GLU A 532 1.89 25.04 -0.42
CA GLU A 532 1.16 25.19 0.84
C GLU A 532 1.36 23.95 1.74
N ALA A 533 1.30 22.74 1.19
CA ALA A 533 1.57 21.52 1.93
C ALA A 533 2.98 21.54 2.56
N SER A 534 4.01 21.93 1.78
CA SER A 534 5.39 22.11 2.25
C SER A 534 5.46 23.11 3.40
N TYR A 535 4.79 24.24 3.25
CA TYR A 535 4.76 25.28 4.29
C TYR A 535 4.07 24.78 5.59
N ARG A 536 2.96 24.04 5.50
CA ARG A 536 2.25 23.50 6.66
C ARG A 536 3.04 22.44 7.40
N VAL A 537 3.68 21.53 6.68
CA VAL A 537 4.49 20.47 7.31
C VAL A 537 5.71 21.06 8.01
N ARG A 538 6.37 22.09 7.43
CA ARG A 538 7.47 22.81 8.10
C ARG A 538 7.05 23.48 9.41
N LYS A 539 5.79 23.93 9.54
CA LYS A 539 5.26 24.49 10.78
C LYS A 539 5.08 23.47 11.91
N ARG A 540 5.16 22.16 11.62
CA ARG A 540 5.05 21.12 12.64
C ARG A 540 6.26 21.03 13.57
N GLY A 541 7.34 21.81 13.30
CA GLY A 541 8.47 21.99 14.20
C GLY A 541 9.75 21.29 13.79
N TYR A 542 10.75 21.42 14.66
CA TYR A 542 12.11 20.91 14.50
C TYR A 542 12.61 20.36 15.83
N ASP A 543 13.30 19.23 15.85
CA ASP A 543 13.94 18.68 17.04
C ASP A 543 15.28 17.99 16.70
N GLU A 544 15.87 17.28 17.66
CA GLU A 544 17.14 16.55 17.53
C GLU A 544 16.93 15.11 16.96
N ASN A 545 15.69 14.65 16.84
CA ASN A 545 15.37 13.32 16.33
C ASN A 545 15.40 13.31 14.79
N LEU A 546 15.69 12.14 14.22
CA LEU A 546 15.65 11.96 12.78
C LEU A 546 14.24 12.26 12.22
N PRO A 547 14.16 12.85 11.03
CA PRO A 547 12.88 13.18 10.40
C PRO A 547 11.97 11.97 10.22
N GLN A 548 10.66 12.18 10.37
CA GLN A 548 9.65 11.18 10.08
C GLN A 548 8.73 11.63 8.96
N VAL A 549 8.12 10.69 8.24
CA VAL A 549 7.10 11.01 7.24
C VAL A 549 5.84 11.47 7.96
N GLY A 550 5.54 12.77 7.86
CA GLY A 550 4.37 13.38 8.48
C GLY A 550 3.21 13.61 7.53
N LEU A 551 3.46 13.64 6.22
CA LEU A 551 2.44 13.75 5.18
C LEU A 551 2.90 12.97 3.94
N ARG A 552 2.00 12.13 3.41
CA ARG A 552 2.17 11.47 2.12
C ARG A 552 1.25 12.12 1.12
N ILE A 553 1.79 12.48 -0.04
CA ILE A 553 1.05 13.06 -1.14
C ILE A 553 1.26 12.16 -2.37
N VAL A 554 0.16 11.82 -3.04
CA VAL A 554 0.16 11.16 -4.34
C VAL A 554 -0.51 12.10 -5.33
N ALA A 555 0.20 12.47 -6.40
CA ALA A 555 -0.22 13.47 -7.38
C ALA A 555 0.30 13.08 -8.78
N PHE A 556 -0.10 11.91 -9.27
CA PHE A 556 0.17 11.49 -10.65
C PHE A 556 -0.81 12.15 -11.61
N ASP A 557 -0.40 12.30 -12.84
CA ASP A 557 -1.24 12.77 -13.96
C ASP A 557 -1.98 14.11 -13.69
N CYS A 558 -1.41 14.97 -12.81
CA CYS A 558 -1.91 16.33 -12.55
C CYS A 558 -1.28 17.32 -13.55
N PRO A 559 -2.04 17.86 -14.51
CA PRO A 559 -1.47 18.61 -15.63
C PRO A 559 -0.82 19.95 -15.22
N ASN A 560 -1.21 20.52 -14.08
CA ASN A 560 -0.70 21.79 -13.59
C ASN A 560 0.41 21.66 -12.55
N VAL A 561 0.79 20.45 -12.17
CA VAL A 561 1.92 20.16 -11.30
C VAL A 561 3.19 20.12 -12.15
N THR A 562 4.14 21.01 -11.84
CA THR A 562 5.42 21.10 -12.55
C THR A 562 6.58 20.65 -11.64
N TRP A 563 7.75 20.54 -12.25
CA TRP A 563 8.96 20.24 -11.48
C TRP A 563 9.28 21.31 -10.42
N VAL A 564 8.73 22.53 -10.57
CA VAL A 564 8.92 23.64 -9.61
C VAL A 564 8.22 23.32 -8.29
N GLY A 565 6.96 22.88 -8.33
CA GLY A 565 6.23 22.46 -7.13
C GLY A 565 6.87 21.26 -6.44
N VAL A 566 7.36 20.29 -7.22
CA VAL A 566 8.12 19.14 -6.70
C VAL A 566 9.37 19.62 -5.98
N ARG A 567 10.12 20.55 -6.57
CA ARG A 567 11.30 21.17 -5.95
C ARG A 567 11.00 21.86 -4.64
N ASP A 568 9.86 22.58 -4.54
CA ASP A 568 9.44 23.23 -3.30
C ASP A 568 9.23 22.23 -2.15
N ILE A 569 8.74 21.02 -2.46
CA ILE A 569 8.66 19.92 -1.49
C ILE A 569 10.06 19.45 -1.08
N LEU A 570 10.95 19.18 -2.05
CA LEU A 570 12.31 18.71 -1.77
C LEU A 570 13.09 19.71 -0.92
N ALA A 571 13.10 20.99 -1.33
CA ALA A 571 13.74 22.06 -0.59
C ALA A 571 13.12 22.22 0.82
N GLY A 572 11.80 22.08 0.94
CA GLY A 572 11.09 22.13 2.21
C GLY A 572 11.47 21.01 3.18
N ASN A 573 11.62 19.80 2.67
CA ASN A 573 12.00 18.62 3.45
C ASN A 573 13.42 18.72 4.05
N ALA A 574 14.33 19.40 3.37
CA ALA A 574 15.71 19.57 3.83
C ALA A 574 15.98 20.96 4.43
N TYR A 575 14.94 21.78 4.65
CA TYR A 575 15.07 23.15 5.14
C TYR A 575 15.32 23.20 6.65
N ILE A 576 16.35 23.94 7.08
CA ILE A 576 16.61 24.28 8.49
C ILE A 576 16.50 25.81 8.63
N PRO A 577 15.63 26.33 9.51
CA PRO A 577 15.55 27.76 9.81
C PRO A 577 16.85 28.34 10.34
N ARG A 578 17.12 29.61 10.03
CA ARG A 578 18.38 30.29 10.43
C ARG A 578 18.59 30.28 11.94
N GLN A 579 17.53 30.35 12.73
CA GLN A 579 17.60 30.33 14.22
C GLN A 579 18.22 29.03 14.79
N TYR A 580 18.16 27.92 14.05
CA TYR A 580 18.77 26.65 14.42
C TYR A 580 20.13 26.40 13.76
N LYS A 581 20.55 27.29 12.83
CA LYS A 581 21.91 27.24 12.27
C LYS A 581 22.84 27.86 13.30
N VAL A 582 23.68 27.03 13.91
CA VAL A 582 24.71 27.50 14.84
C VAL A 582 25.59 28.52 14.10
N PRO A 583 25.81 29.73 14.64
CA PRO A 583 26.75 30.68 14.02
C PRO A 583 28.12 30.01 14.02
N VAL A 584 28.72 29.87 12.83
CA VAL A 584 30.12 29.43 12.71
C VAL A 584 30.94 30.37 13.61
N PRO A 585 31.66 29.87 14.62
CA PRO A 585 32.41 30.72 15.52
C PRO A 585 33.34 31.60 14.65
N GLU A 586 33.37 32.90 14.91
CA GLU A 586 34.22 33.89 14.18
C GLU A 586 35.71 33.50 14.19
N ALA A 587 36.10 32.55 15.07
CA ALA A 587 37.47 32.02 15.12
C ALA A 587 37.95 31.43 13.78
N VAL A 588 37.05 30.86 12.94
CA VAL A 588 37.45 30.34 11.62
C VAL A 588 37.64 31.47 10.58
N SER A 589 36.93 32.59 10.73
CA SER A 589 37.12 33.77 9.88
C SER A 589 38.44 34.49 10.19
N VAL A 590 38.86 34.52 11.44
CA VAL A 590 40.15 35.10 11.89
C VAL A 590 41.34 34.24 11.39
N ILE A 591 41.21 32.90 11.40
CA ILE A 591 42.23 31.99 10.88
C ILE A 591 42.41 32.17 9.36
N ASN A 592 41.30 32.30 8.62
CA ASN A 592 41.36 32.54 7.17
C ASN A 592 41.86 33.95 6.82
N GLN A 593 41.66 34.95 7.64
CA GLN A 593 42.28 36.28 7.49
C GLN A 593 43.75 36.25 7.86
N ALA A 594 44.16 35.53 8.88
CA ALA A 594 45.56 35.36 9.28
C ALA A 594 46.38 34.57 8.24
N LEU A 595 45.78 33.59 7.56
CA LEU A 595 46.42 32.83 6.49
C LEU A 595 46.56 33.64 5.19
N ASN A 596 45.72 34.64 4.94
CA ASN A 596 45.80 35.49 3.77
C ASN A 596 46.70 36.72 3.97
N SER A 597 47.00 37.12 5.20
CA SER A 597 47.89 38.24 5.53
C SER A 597 49.38 37.84 5.67
N SER A 598 49.72 36.54 5.66
CA SER A 598 51.11 36.07 5.78
C SER A 598 51.87 35.89 4.45
N LYS A 599 51.37 36.47 3.35
CA LYS A 599 52.05 36.40 2.03
C LYS A 599 52.86 37.63 1.68
N THR A 600 53.33 38.40 2.65
CA THR A 600 54.33 39.47 2.37
C THR A 600 55.41 39.51 3.43
N SER A 601 56.67 39.40 2.92
CA SER A 601 57.98 39.75 3.46
C SER A 601 58.77 38.66 4.23
N VAL A 602 59.69 38.23 3.52
CA VAL A 602 61.11 37.81 3.49
C VAL A 602 61.95 38.16 4.77
N SER A 603 62.78 37.15 5.14
CA SER A 603 64.13 37.19 5.65
C SER A 603 64.33 37.04 7.18
N ALA A 604 65.05 36.04 7.51
CA ALA A 604 66.23 35.84 8.32
C ALA A 604 66.21 34.68 9.30
N SER A 605 67.04 33.69 8.99
CA SER A 605 67.91 32.76 9.73
C SER A 605 67.50 32.13 11.11
N PRO A 606 68.06 30.95 11.42
CA PRO A 606 67.43 29.93 12.24
C PRO A 606 67.99 29.88 13.68
N SER A 607 67.14 29.60 14.66
CA SER A 607 67.55 29.07 15.99
C SER A 607 66.48 28.09 16.46
N GLU A 608 66.95 27.01 17.07
CA GLU A 608 66.29 25.78 17.47
C GLU A 608 64.89 25.90 18.11
N PRO A 609 63.99 24.91 17.86
CA PRO A 609 62.63 24.90 18.42
C PRO A 609 62.58 24.24 19.82
N PRO A 610 61.79 24.77 20.75
CA PRO A 610 61.42 24.08 21.95
C PRO A 610 60.34 23.03 21.63
N LYS A 611 60.47 21.87 22.25
CA LYS A 611 59.48 20.74 22.12
C LYS A 611 58.07 21.18 22.49
N PRO A 612 57.07 20.86 21.70
CA PRO A 612 55.66 21.14 22.05
C PRO A 612 55.19 20.18 23.15
N MET A 613 54.79 20.73 24.28
CA MET A 613 53.91 20.08 25.22
C MET A 613 52.59 19.77 24.52
N ILE A 614 52.20 18.50 24.52
CA ILE A 614 50.88 18.03 24.04
C ILE A 614 49.83 18.51 25.04
N SER A 615 49.24 19.66 24.81
CA SER A 615 47.96 20.02 25.42
C SER A 615 46.87 19.26 24.67
N SER A 616 46.24 18.32 25.38
CA SER A 616 45.03 17.67 24.91
C SER A 616 43.97 18.74 24.59
N SER A 617 43.85 19.10 23.33
CA SER A 617 42.75 19.92 22.86
C SER A 617 41.46 19.12 23.01
N ILE A 618 40.67 19.44 24.04
CA ILE A 618 39.29 19.05 24.16
C ILE A 618 38.59 19.74 22.99
N THR A 619 38.37 19.02 21.91
CA THR A 619 37.46 19.48 20.82
C THR A 619 36.07 19.63 21.46
N PRO A 620 35.44 20.79 21.38
CA PRO A 620 34.06 20.95 21.85
C PRO A 620 33.17 19.92 21.13
N PRO A 621 32.17 19.33 21.81
CA PRO A 621 31.25 18.40 21.21
C PRO A 621 30.62 19.09 19.98
N PRO A 622 30.40 18.35 18.88
CA PRO A 622 29.74 18.91 17.73
C PRO A 622 28.38 19.48 18.14
N PRO A 623 27.96 20.63 17.61
CA PRO A 623 26.66 21.21 17.92
C PRO A 623 25.55 20.22 17.59
N PRO A 624 24.48 20.17 18.41
CA PRO A 624 23.36 19.27 18.16
C PRO A 624 22.78 19.54 16.76
N THR A 625 22.67 18.49 15.97
CA THR A 625 22.07 18.55 14.64
C THR A 625 20.55 18.59 14.81
N VAL A 626 19.92 19.65 14.31
CA VAL A 626 18.47 19.82 14.38
C VAL A 626 17.86 19.45 13.04
N TYR A 627 16.80 18.65 13.08
CA TYR A 627 16.10 18.15 11.91
C TYR A 627 14.63 18.60 11.90
N PRO A 628 13.96 18.65 10.74
CA PRO A 628 12.51 18.82 10.68
C PRO A 628 11.83 17.60 11.32
N ASN A 629 10.85 17.80 12.20
CA ASN A 629 10.10 16.70 12.83
C ASN A 629 9.39 15.84 11.79
N HIS A 630 8.79 16.50 10.79
CA HIS A 630 8.03 15.86 9.75
C HIS A 630 8.48 16.32 8.36
N ILE A 631 8.42 15.39 7.42
CA ILE A 631 8.67 15.63 6.01
C ILE A 631 7.51 15.15 5.15
N ILE A 632 7.49 15.58 3.88
CA ILE A 632 6.53 15.11 2.88
C ILE A 632 7.17 13.99 2.07
N GLN A 633 6.47 12.85 2.00
CA GLN A 633 6.76 11.79 1.03
C GLN A 633 5.87 12.02 -0.19
N LEU A 634 6.45 12.44 -1.29
CA LEU A 634 5.74 12.74 -2.53
C LEU A 634 5.85 11.58 -3.52
N LYS A 635 4.74 11.21 -4.14
CA LYS A 635 4.66 10.40 -5.35
C LYS A 635 4.08 11.29 -6.45
N CYS A 636 4.77 11.38 -7.58
CA CYS A 636 4.39 12.27 -8.68
C CYS A 636 4.82 11.67 -10.01
N PHE A 637 4.99 12.49 -11.04
CA PHE A 637 5.39 12.06 -12.37
C PHE A 637 6.59 11.09 -12.36
N TYR A 638 6.44 9.96 -13.04
CA TYR A 638 7.40 8.85 -13.03
C TYR A 638 8.84 9.25 -13.38
N GLY A 639 9.00 10.21 -14.31
CA GLY A 639 10.32 10.70 -14.72
C GLY A 639 11.09 11.44 -13.61
N TRP A 640 10.43 11.89 -12.55
CA TRP A 640 11.04 12.59 -11.41
C TRP A 640 11.10 11.73 -10.15
N GLN A 641 10.35 10.65 -10.11
CA GLN A 641 10.13 9.84 -8.92
C GLN A 641 11.44 9.30 -8.32
N ALA A 642 12.38 8.87 -9.16
CA ALA A 642 13.67 8.35 -8.68
C ALA A 642 14.46 9.39 -7.86
N THR A 643 14.47 10.65 -8.32
CA THR A 643 15.12 11.77 -7.60
C THR A 643 14.39 12.07 -6.30
N VAL A 644 13.06 12.11 -6.33
CA VAL A 644 12.21 12.39 -5.16
C VAL A 644 12.43 11.33 -4.08
N GLU A 645 12.47 10.06 -4.46
CA GLU A 645 12.70 8.96 -3.52
C GLU A 645 14.11 8.99 -2.93
N GLU A 646 15.13 9.22 -3.75
CA GLU A 646 16.51 9.26 -3.27
C GLU A 646 16.73 10.46 -2.34
N HIS A 647 16.17 11.63 -2.69
CA HIS A 647 16.19 12.79 -1.81
C HIS A 647 15.53 12.50 -0.48
N THR A 648 14.33 11.92 -0.49
CA THR A 648 13.58 11.56 0.72
C THR A 648 14.35 10.57 1.60
N LYS A 649 15.00 9.56 0.99
CA LYS A 649 15.86 8.60 1.71
C LYS A 649 17.04 9.28 2.42
N ARG A 650 17.71 10.26 1.76
CA ARG A 650 18.81 11.03 2.35
C ARG A 650 18.33 11.85 3.54
N VAL A 651 17.20 12.53 3.41
CA VAL A 651 16.59 13.32 4.50
C VAL A 651 16.24 12.43 5.70
N LEU A 652 15.60 11.27 5.48
CA LEU A 652 15.24 10.32 6.55
C LEU A 652 16.46 9.74 7.28
N ARG A 653 17.63 9.68 6.62
CA ARG A 653 18.90 9.28 7.24
C ARG A 653 19.57 10.44 8.00
N GLY A 654 19.04 11.66 7.89
CA GLY A 654 19.63 12.87 8.50
C GLY A 654 20.70 13.54 7.64
N ASP A 655 20.99 13.06 6.43
CA ASP A 655 21.97 13.68 5.53
C ASP A 655 21.33 14.80 4.69
N LEU A 656 20.98 15.89 5.38
CA LEU A 656 20.36 17.05 4.75
C LEU A 656 21.30 17.75 3.75
N ALA A 657 22.62 17.64 3.96
CA ALA A 657 23.59 18.25 3.07
C ALA A 657 23.63 17.53 1.72
N ALA A 658 23.64 16.18 1.72
CA ALA A 658 23.57 15.40 0.49
C ALA A 658 22.20 15.54 -0.20
N ALA A 659 21.11 15.64 0.55
CA ALA A 659 19.78 15.91 0.00
C ALA A 659 19.74 17.26 -0.73
N ASN A 660 20.24 18.34 -0.12
CA ASN A 660 20.33 19.66 -0.73
C ASN A 660 21.24 19.69 -1.97
N ARG A 661 22.34 18.91 -1.97
CA ARG A 661 23.21 18.80 -3.17
C ARG A 661 22.46 18.13 -4.33
N LEU A 662 21.71 17.06 -4.04
CA LEU A 662 20.91 16.35 -5.04
C LEU A 662 19.82 17.27 -5.62
N GLU A 663 19.06 17.97 -4.76
CA GLU A 663 18.05 18.94 -5.18
C GLU A 663 18.63 19.99 -6.11
N LYS A 664 19.79 20.55 -5.76
CA LYS A 664 20.45 21.57 -6.58
C LYS A 664 20.91 21.02 -7.93
N LYS A 665 21.54 19.84 -7.98
CA LYS A 665 21.94 19.19 -9.24
C LYS A 665 20.72 18.94 -10.15
N TRP A 666 19.64 18.45 -9.55
CA TRP A 666 18.40 18.21 -10.27
C TRP A 666 17.77 19.50 -10.79
N PHE A 667 17.75 20.56 -10.00
CA PHE A 667 17.29 21.90 -10.42
C PHE A 667 18.10 22.42 -11.64
N ASP A 668 19.43 22.39 -11.56
CA ASP A 668 20.29 22.84 -12.64
C ASP A 668 20.05 22.02 -13.94
N TYR A 669 19.81 20.72 -13.81
CA TYR A 669 19.45 19.85 -14.93
C TYR A 669 18.08 20.22 -15.54
N MET A 670 17.03 20.41 -14.70
CA MET A 670 15.69 20.73 -15.18
C MET A 670 15.65 22.08 -15.90
N VAL A 671 16.26 23.12 -15.33
CA VAL A 671 16.38 24.45 -15.97
C VAL A 671 17.13 24.37 -17.30
N ALA A 672 18.25 23.66 -17.32
CA ALA A 672 19.05 23.54 -18.54
C ALA A 672 18.29 22.75 -19.64
N THR A 673 17.48 21.77 -19.26
CA THR A 673 16.66 20.98 -20.19
C THR A 673 15.52 21.81 -20.76
N GLU A 674 14.87 22.60 -19.95
CA GLU A 674 13.81 23.54 -20.37
C GLU A 674 14.36 24.60 -21.32
N GLU A 675 15.52 25.23 -20.97
CA GLU A 675 16.21 26.18 -21.87
C GLU A 675 16.60 25.53 -23.19
N ALA A 676 16.99 24.25 -23.21
CA ALA A 676 17.40 23.57 -24.44
C ALA A 676 16.21 23.30 -25.38
N GLY A 677 14.99 23.24 -24.86
CA GLY A 677 13.75 23.14 -25.63
C GLY A 677 13.39 24.43 -26.38
N LEU A 678 13.90 25.58 -25.92
CA LEU A 678 13.66 26.87 -26.57
C LEU A 678 14.46 26.98 -27.86
N GLY A 679 13.79 27.14 -29.02
CA GLY A 679 14.39 27.34 -30.31
C GLY A 679 15.10 28.74 -30.45
N GLY A 680 15.77 29.00 -31.57
CA GLY A 680 16.34 30.29 -31.89
C GLY A 680 17.86 30.44 -31.73
N ALA A 681 18.34 31.68 -31.79
CA ALA A 681 19.78 31.96 -31.68
C ALA A 681 20.35 31.46 -30.34
N GLY A 682 21.43 30.66 -30.38
CA GLY A 682 22.05 30.08 -29.18
C GLY A 682 21.55 28.67 -28.83
N ALA A 683 20.63 28.04 -29.57
CA ALA A 683 20.11 26.70 -29.29
C ALA A 683 21.21 25.63 -29.13
N ARG A 684 22.31 25.72 -29.93
CA ARG A 684 23.46 24.79 -29.78
C ARG A 684 24.15 24.94 -28.42
N ARG A 685 24.29 26.19 -27.90
CA ARG A 685 24.91 26.46 -26.61
C ARG A 685 24.04 25.96 -25.46
N ARG A 686 22.69 26.16 -25.55
CA ARG A 686 21.72 25.64 -24.56
C ARG A 686 21.73 24.12 -24.51
N ARG A 687 21.68 23.44 -25.67
CA ARG A 687 21.76 21.96 -25.72
C ARG A 687 23.10 21.43 -25.17
N ARG A 688 24.20 22.15 -25.33
CA ARG A 688 25.47 21.76 -24.71
C ARG A 688 25.41 21.90 -23.18
N ARG A 689 24.81 22.96 -22.65
CA ARG A 689 24.61 23.14 -21.21
C ARG A 689 23.71 22.03 -20.65
N ALA A 690 22.62 21.68 -21.32
CA ALA A 690 21.74 20.60 -20.89
C ALA A 690 22.47 19.26 -20.79
N ARG A 691 23.30 18.90 -21.79
CA ARG A 691 24.14 17.68 -21.72
C ARG A 691 25.15 17.71 -20.58
N GLU A 692 25.72 18.86 -20.30
CA GLU A 692 26.67 19.02 -19.18
C GLU A 692 25.93 18.90 -17.83
N ALA A 693 24.76 19.53 -17.69
CA ALA A 693 23.93 19.41 -16.49
C ALA A 693 23.46 17.98 -16.28
N GLU A 694 23.05 17.27 -17.35
CA GLU A 694 22.70 15.85 -17.32
C GLU A 694 23.87 14.98 -16.85
N ARG A 695 25.10 15.27 -17.34
CA ARG A 695 26.29 14.55 -16.89
C ARG A 695 26.55 14.75 -15.41
N ILE A 696 26.51 16.01 -14.94
CA ILE A 696 26.72 16.34 -13.51
C ILE A 696 25.63 15.73 -12.63
N TYR A 697 24.40 15.68 -13.11
CA TYR A 697 23.30 15.05 -12.41
C TYR A 697 23.49 13.54 -12.27
N ASN A 698 23.96 12.87 -13.33
CA ASN A 698 24.20 11.43 -13.36
C ASN A 698 25.55 11.01 -12.73
N GLU A 699 26.44 11.96 -12.42
CA GLU A 699 27.63 11.67 -11.64
C GLU A 699 27.21 11.29 -10.22
N ASP A 700 27.41 10.01 -9.87
CA ASP A 700 27.19 9.51 -8.52
C ASP A 700 28.00 10.37 -7.55
N ASP A 701 27.33 10.89 -6.52
CA ASP A 701 27.99 11.38 -5.33
C ASP A 701 28.57 10.14 -4.64
N GLU A 702 29.76 9.65 -5.09
CA GLU A 702 30.50 8.66 -4.33
C GLU A 702 30.66 9.26 -2.92
N GLU A 703 30.00 8.67 -1.95
CA GLU A 703 30.15 8.99 -0.52
C GLU A 703 31.64 8.90 -0.25
N GLU A 704 32.33 10.05 -0.14
CA GLU A 704 33.63 10.07 0.52
C GLU A 704 33.38 9.66 1.98
N PRO A 705 33.84 8.46 2.41
CA PRO A 705 33.78 8.12 3.82
C PRO A 705 34.65 9.17 4.53
N TYR A 706 34.04 9.87 5.47
CA TYR A 706 34.73 10.78 6.36
C TYR A 706 35.67 9.97 7.27
N PHE A 707 36.80 9.53 6.69
CA PHE A 707 37.96 9.03 7.42
C PHE A 707 39.21 9.62 6.77
N GLY A 708 39.83 10.48 7.56
CA GLY A 708 41.02 11.15 7.21
C GLY A 708 42.22 10.23 6.94
N PHE A 709 43.11 10.74 6.11
CA PHE A 709 44.55 10.47 5.98
C PHE A 709 44.98 9.03 5.63
N LEU A 710 45.28 8.80 4.38
CA LEU A 710 46.63 8.43 3.92
C LEU A 710 46.60 8.13 2.40
N GLY A 711 47.52 8.76 1.67
CA GLY A 711 47.59 8.77 0.22
C GLY A 711 47.75 7.41 -0.46
N GLY A 712 47.33 7.34 -1.71
CA GLY A 712 47.66 6.22 -2.59
C GLY A 712 46.86 6.09 -3.87
N ARG A 713 47.41 6.59 -4.96
CA ARG A 713 47.32 6.12 -6.37
C ARG A 713 45.96 6.00 -7.05
N ARG A 714 45.70 6.96 -7.92
CA ARG A 714 44.73 6.91 -9.02
C ARG A 714 44.95 5.68 -9.91
N ARG A 715 43.96 4.83 -10.07
CA ARG A 715 43.85 3.85 -11.16
C ARG A 715 42.81 4.33 -12.17
N ALA A 716 43.21 4.54 -13.40
CA ALA A 716 42.34 4.82 -14.53
C ALA A 716 41.40 3.63 -14.79
N ARG A 717 40.11 3.90 -14.90
CA ARG A 717 39.12 2.93 -15.40
C ARG A 717 38.80 3.23 -16.85
N SER A 718 39.03 2.24 -17.69
CA SER A 718 38.60 2.17 -19.07
C SER A 718 37.10 2.02 -19.19
N GLY A 719 36.50 2.78 -20.13
CA GLY A 719 35.07 2.73 -20.42
C GLY A 719 34.59 1.40 -20.97
N GLY A 720 33.39 1.03 -20.55
CA GLY A 720 32.56 -0.02 -21.15
C GLY A 720 31.17 0.56 -21.40
N SER A 721 30.91 0.81 -22.68
CA SER A 721 29.60 1.22 -23.21
C SER A 721 28.66 0.02 -23.15
N CYS A 722 27.53 0.11 -22.44
CA CYS A 722 26.39 -0.79 -22.65
C CYS A 722 25.28 -0.03 -23.37
N VAL A 723 25.07 -0.41 -24.60
CA VAL A 723 23.90 -0.07 -25.41
C VAL A 723 22.75 -0.95 -24.94
N VAL A 724 21.64 -0.36 -24.56
CA VAL A 724 20.36 -1.04 -24.37
C VAL A 724 19.43 -0.62 -25.49
N MET A 725 18.96 -1.63 -26.24
CA MET A 725 17.86 -1.51 -27.20
C MET A 725 16.52 -1.35 -26.45
#